data_fa4bd5eefa803372944a442714165587
#
_entry.id   fa4bd5eefa803372944a442714165587
#
_cell.length_a   1.000
_cell.length_b   1.000
_cell.length_c   1.000
_cell.angle_alpha   90.00
_cell.angle_beta   90.00
_cell.angle_gamma   90.00
#
_symmetry.space_group_name_H-M   'P 1'
#
loop_
_entity.id
_entity.type
_entity.pdbx_description
1 polymer ?
#
loop_
_entity_poly.entity_id
_entity_poly.type
_entity_poly.pdbx_seq_one_letter_code
_entity_poly.pdbx_strand_id
1 'polypeptide(L)'
;MHYMGLNEIREKFLEFFESKGHLRLPSFSLIPQGDKSLLLINSGMAPLKPYFTGEQEPPRRRVTTCQKCIRTGDIENVGKTARHGTFFEMLGNFSFQDYFKEEVIPWAWEFLTSDEWMAIPKDKLFISVYQEDDEAYDIWTQKVGIAPDHMVRLGKEDNFWEHGSGPCGPCSEIYFDRGPEYGCGKPTCGVGCDCDRYMEIWNLVFSQFDADGKGHYERLARPNIDTGMGLERLACVMQGVGNLFEVDTVQSVLHHVEHLSGKTYKQDDKTDISIRVITDHIRSCTFMVSDGILPSNEGRGYVLRRLLRRAARHGRMLGINRPFLVELVETVIQSSESAYPELREHDAYIKKVIGTEEANFARTIDAGMNILNNMIDGLEKAHQHLLKGLDVFKLNDTFGFPLDLTKEIAAEQGIEIDEDGFHAEMKKQKERARAERLKKNISGWSEDLFGGLDAEPTVFTGYNTLTTEGVVVALSDEETLTDAISTDDQAKEGVLVVLDKTPFYAEMGGQAADHGVITGAECSLRVLDVKKTPKGYYVHTCVLESGIVKVGDHLTAKVDKEYRMAIARNHTATHLLQAALREVLGDHVHQAGSYQDASITHFDFTHFSAVTPEELARVQKIVNDKIYESMNVTVKEMPIEEAKKLGAMALFGEKYGKVVRVVDIEGWSTEFCGGTHVKNTAQIGGFKIVSESSVAAGIRRIEAVTGRNLLIRANLQEAMLHTVANTLKANNITSLPIRAEAVMAENKAMSKELEEIKAKVAASKVDSLFDNAEEVGGVKIASAYFTGTTGDTLRGMCDSIRDKAVNPCVAVLVGKTDDKITMAVTVNKLAQEKGLKAGNLVKEISAIAGGKGGGKPDFAMAGLKEETKIDEALAAVKGIVEKQLG
;
A
#
# COMPACT_ATOMS: atom_id res chain seq x y z
N MET A 1 -39.35 -4.28 28.91
CA MET A 1 -38.08 -3.93 28.24
C MET A 1 -38.02 -2.41 28.12
N HIS A 2 -36.97 -1.77 28.63
CA HIS A 2 -36.77 -0.34 28.54
C HIS A 2 -35.75 -0.04 27.44
N TYR A 3 -35.95 1.06 26.72
CA TYR A 3 -34.96 1.52 25.76
C TYR A 3 -33.63 1.78 26.44
N MET A 4 -32.52 1.26 25.88
CA MET A 4 -31.16 1.56 26.34
C MET A 4 -30.27 1.89 25.18
N GLY A 5 -29.42 2.90 25.36
CA GLY A 5 -28.39 3.25 24.38
C GLY A 5 -27.25 2.20 24.34
N LEU A 6 -26.57 2.05 23.20
CA LEU A 6 -25.49 1.06 23.04
C LEU A 6 -24.39 1.21 24.11
N ASN A 7 -23.98 2.45 24.41
CA ASN A 7 -22.96 2.73 25.42
C ASN A 7 -23.44 2.34 26.84
N GLU A 8 -24.72 2.52 27.13
CA GLU A 8 -25.32 2.11 28.42
C GLU A 8 -25.35 0.58 28.57
N ILE A 9 -25.71 -0.14 27.50
CA ILE A 9 -25.71 -1.61 27.48
C ILE A 9 -24.30 -2.15 27.74
N ARG A 10 -23.28 -1.57 27.08
CA ARG A 10 -21.87 -1.93 27.28
C ARG A 10 -21.49 -1.79 28.76
N GLU A 11 -21.78 -0.65 29.35
CA GLU A 11 -21.41 -0.38 30.75
C GLU A 11 -22.11 -1.32 31.70
N LYS A 12 -23.43 -1.52 31.56
CA LYS A 12 -24.21 -2.46 32.40
C LYS A 12 -23.69 -3.89 32.32
N PHE A 13 -23.24 -4.37 31.14
CA PHE A 13 -22.65 -5.70 31.07
C PHE A 13 -21.33 -5.80 31.83
N LEU A 14 -20.49 -4.83 31.72
CA LEU A 14 -19.19 -4.80 32.40
C LEU A 14 -19.41 -4.68 33.94
N GLU A 15 -20.30 -3.80 34.39
CA GLU A 15 -20.68 -3.64 35.80
C GLU A 15 -21.30 -4.93 36.38
N PHE A 16 -22.18 -5.61 35.60
CA PHE A 16 -22.74 -6.87 36.03
C PHE A 16 -21.66 -7.92 36.33
N PHE A 17 -20.71 -8.11 35.45
CA PHE A 17 -19.65 -9.08 35.66
C PHE A 17 -18.62 -8.64 36.69
N GLU A 18 -18.37 -7.34 36.84
CA GLU A 18 -17.59 -6.83 37.98
C GLU A 18 -18.28 -7.19 39.33
N SER A 19 -19.62 -7.12 39.41
CA SER A 19 -20.38 -7.55 40.58
C SER A 19 -20.24 -9.06 40.85
N LYS A 20 -19.95 -9.88 39.81
CA LYS A 20 -19.65 -11.32 39.93
C LYS A 20 -18.17 -11.61 40.17
N GLY A 21 -17.35 -10.57 40.44
CA GLY A 21 -15.94 -10.67 40.80
C GLY A 21 -14.96 -10.72 39.62
N HIS A 22 -15.40 -10.38 38.39
CA HIS A 22 -14.52 -10.30 37.23
C HIS A 22 -13.67 -9.03 37.26
N LEU A 23 -12.45 -9.14 36.70
CA LEU A 23 -11.61 -7.99 36.38
C LEU A 23 -12.00 -7.45 35.01
N ARG A 24 -12.39 -6.19 34.97
CA ARG A 24 -12.63 -5.49 33.70
C ARG A 24 -11.30 -5.19 33.03
N LEU A 25 -11.15 -5.66 31.80
CA LEU A 25 -10.01 -5.34 30.95
C LEU A 25 -10.44 -4.38 29.83
N PRO A 26 -9.54 -3.48 29.39
CA PRO A 26 -9.79 -2.66 28.21
C PRO A 26 -9.85 -3.54 26.95
N SER A 27 -10.44 -3.02 25.88
CA SER A 27 -10.39 -3.68 24.56
C SER A 27 -8.95 -3.77 24.07
N PHE A 28 -8.57 -4.93 23.57
CA PHE A 28 -7.26 -5.12 22.92
C PHE A 28 -7.26 -4.53 21.51
N SER A 29 -6.05 -4.30 20.96
CA SER A 29 -5.87 -3.90 19.58
C SER A 29 -6.46 -4.92 18.62
N LEU A 30 -6.96 -4.45 17.46
CA LEU A 30 -7.39 -5.30 16.35
C LEU A 30 -6.23 -6.09 15.72
N ILE A 31 -4.99 -5.72 16.03
CA ILE A 31 -3.79 -6.41 15.55
C ILE A 31 -3.44 -7.55 16.51
N PRO A 32 -3.54 -8.83 16.08
CA PRO A 32 -3.19 -9.97 16.91
C PRO A 32 -1.73 -9.92 17.39
N GLN A 33 -1.51 -10.16 18.68
CA GLN A 33 -0.17 -10.25 19.26
C GLN A 33 0.25 -11.72 19.34
N GLY A 34 1.30 -12.11 18.59
CA GLY A 34 1.88 -13.46 18.64
C GLY A 34 1.13 -14.55 17.86
N ASP A 35 -0.13 -14.38 17.52
CA ASP A 35 -0.90 -15.33 16.72
C ASP A 35 -0.83 -15.00 15.21
N LYS A 36 -0.17 -15.88 14.45
CA LYS A 36 -0.04 -15.76 13.00
C LYS A 36 -1.21 -16.35 12.21
N SER A 37 -2.10 -17.08 12.87
CA SER A 37 -3.28 -17.69 12.25
C SER A 37 -4.39 -16.68 11.99
N LEU A 38 -4.42 -15.58 12.74
CA LEU A 38 -5.40 -14.51 12.62
C LEU A 38 -4.82 -13.28 11.93
N LEU A 39 -5.54 -12.78 10.96
CA LEU A 39 -5.21 -11.52 10.28
C LEU A 39 -5.60 -10.31 11.14
N LEU A 40 -6.79 -10.36 11.74
CA LEU A 40 -7.40 -9.36 12.62
C LEU A 40 -8.11 -10.05 13.77
N ILE A 41 -8.22 -9.40 14.91
CA ILE A 41 -9.01 -9.90 16.04
C ILE A 41 -10.48 -9.96 15.63
N ASN A 42 -11.07 -11.14 15.73
CA ASN A 42 -12.42 -11.47 15.25
C ASN A 42 -13.36 -12.02 16.35
N SER A 43 -12.86 -12.16 17.60
CA SER A 43 -13.62 -12.64 18.75
C SER A 43 -13.03 -12.10 20.04
N GLY A 44 -13.82 -12.14 21.12
CA GLY A 44 -13.41 -11.71 22.45
C GLY A 44 -12.30 -12.58 23.05
N MET A 45 -12.29 -13.87 22.73
CA MET A 45 -11.30 -14.82 23.23
C MET A 45 -9.93 -14.69 22.56
N ALA A 46 -9.88 -14.26 21.28
CA ALA A 46 -8.65 -14.27 20.48
C ALA A 46 -7.44 -13.62 21.18
N PRO A 47 -7.53 -12.41 21.78
CA PRO A 47 -6.40 -11.81 22.49
C PRO A 47 -6.10 -12.50 23.85
N LEU A 48 -7.03 -13.30 24.39
CA LEU A 48 -6.90 -13.98 25.67
C LEU A 48 -6.42 -15.43 25.53
N LYS A 49 -6.21 -15.92 24.31
CA LYS A 49 -5.79 -17.30 24.02
C LYS A 49 -4.60 -17.80 24.85
N PRO A 50 -3.52 -17.01 25.11
CA PRO A 50 -2.42 -17.43 25.96
C PRO A 50 -2.82 -17.78 27.41
N TYR A 51 -3.91 -17.20 27.92
CA TYR A 51 -4.44 -17.52 29.26
C TYR A 51 -5.22 -18.85 29.26
N PHE A 52 -5.93 -19.13 28.16
CA PHE A 52 -6.66 -20.39 27.98
C PHE A 52 -5.73 -21.58 27.78
N THR A 53 -4.61 -21.39 27.08
CA THR A 53 -3.59 -22.43 26.83
C THR A 53 -2.62 -22.61 28.02
N GLY A 54 -2.64 -21.69 28.99
CA GLY A 54 -1.68 -21.71 30.10
C GLY A 54 -0.27 -21.23 29.74
N GLU A 55 -0.07 -20.66 28.55
CA GLU A 55 1.21 -20.04 28.16
C GLU A 55 1.54 -18.81 29.03
N GLN A 56 0.50 -18.12 29.51
CA GLN A 56 0.61 -16.98 30.40
C GLN A 56 -0.40 -17.10 31.57
N GLU A 57 0.01 -16.62 32.73
CA GLU A 57 -0.91 -16.49 33.86
C GLU A 57 -1.85 -15.32 33.65
N PRO A 58 -3.18 -15.51 33.78
CA PRO A 58 -4.14 -14.41 33.66
C PRO A 58 -3.99 -13.42 34.83
N PRO A 59 -4.28 -12.12 34.61
CA PRO A 59 -4.21 -11.11 35.67
C PRO A 59 -5.24 -11.37 36.80
N ARG A 60 -6.32 -12.08 36.48
CA ARG A 60 -7.32 -12.64 37.39
C ARG A 60 -8.00 -13.82 36.69
N ARG A 61 -8.45 -14.83 37.41
CA ARG A 61 -9.14 -15.99 36.85
C ARG A 61 -10.52 -15.69 36.27
N ARG A 62 -11.12 -14.58 36.65
CA ARG A 62 -12.38 -14.03 36.09
C ARG A 62 -12.10 -12.71 35.43
N VAL A 63 -12.40 -12.62 34.15
CA VAL A 63 -12.17 -11.43 33.36
C VAL A 63 -13.42 -11.09 32.53
N THR A 64 -13.70 -9.81 32.38
CA THR A 64 -14.74 -9.33 31.47
C THR A 64 -14.18 -8.21 30.59
N THR A 65 -14.62 -8.16 29.33
CA THR A 65 -14.19 -7.13 28.38
C THR A 65 -15.26 -6.89 27.33
N CYS A 66 -15.24 -5.70 26.73
CA CYS A 66 -15.90 -5.39 25.48
C CYS A 66 -14.83 -5.29 24.41
N GLN A 67 -14.68 -6.31 23.57
CA GLN A 67 -13.63 -6.42 22.58
C GLN A 67 -14.09 -5.94 21.21
N LYS A 68 -13.38 -4.96 20.65
CA LYS A 68 -13.54 -4.56 19.25
C LYS A 68 -13.08 -5.68 18.31
N CYS A 69 -13.90 -6.02 17.31
CA CYS A 69 -13.70 -7.14 16.40
C CYS A 69 -13.90 -6.73 14.96
N ILE A 70 -13.14 -7.37 14.04
CA ILE A 70 -13.33 -7.27 12.60
C ILE A 70 -13.53 -8.66 12.02
N ARG A 71 -14.66 -8.86 11.33
CA ARG A 71 -14.94 -10.06 10.51
C ARG A 71 -15.07 -9.68 9.05
N THR A 72 -14.32 -10.36 8.19
CA THR A 72 -14.21 -10.05 6.75
C THR A 72 -14.88 -11.08 5.85
N GLY A 73 -15.26 -12.25 6.38
CA GLY A 73 -15.91 -13.32 5.61
C GLY A 73 -17.23 -12.89 4.99
N ASP A 74 -17.95 -11.97 5.62
CA ASP A 74 -19.29 -11.54 5.22
C ASP A 74 -19.36 -10.14 4.61
N ILE A 75 -18.24 -9.56 4.19
CA ILE A 75 -18.20 -8.19 3.60
C ILE A 75 -19.25 -8.03 2.48
N GLU A 76 -19.47 -9.06 1.68
CA GLU A 76 -20.41 -9.04 0.56
C GLU A 76 -21.87 -9.03 1.00
N ASN A 77 -22.16 -9.48 2.23
CA ASN A 77 -23.48 -9.48 2.86
C ASN A 77 -23.78 -8.18 3.61
N VAL A 78 -22.75 -7.38 3.91
CA VAL A 78 -22.92 -6.07 4.57
C VAL A 78 -23.83 -5.16 3.74
N GLY A 79 -24.82 -4.60 4.41
CA GLY A 79 -25.84 -3.75 3.80
C GLY A 79 -27.04 -4.50 3.22
N LYS A 80 -26.90 -5.82 2.92
CA LYS A 80 -27.98 -6.67 2.34
C LYS A 80 -28.81 -7.37 3.41
N THR A 81 -28.21 -7.69 4.56
CA THR A 81 -28.86 -8.38 5.67
C THR A 81 -28.97 -7.48 6.89
N ALA A 82 -29.84 -7.83 7.83
CA ALA A 82 -30.06 -7.04 9.05
C ALA A 82 -28.96 -7.21 10.12
N ARG A 83 -28.16 -8.28 10.05
CA ARG A 83 -27.29 -8.77 11.14
C ARG A 83 -25.79 -8.79 10.81
N HIS A 84 -25.38 -8.51 9.57
CA HIS A 84 -23.99 -8.55 9.17
C HIS A 84 -23.35 -7.16 9.16
N GLY A 85 -22.26 -7.02 9.89
CA GLY A 85 -21.36 -5.86 9.92
C GLY A 85 -19.92 -6.32 9.93
N THR A 86 -19.02 -5.51 9.39
CA THR A 86 -17.58 -5.80 9.39
C THR A 86 -16.96 -5.52 10.75
N PHE A 87 -17.26 -4.37 11.34
CA PHE A 87 -16.87 -4.00 12.70
C PHE A 87 -18.04 -4.26 13.65
N PHE A 88 -17.75 -4.87 14.78
CA PHE A 88 -18.69 -5.03 15.87
C PHE A 88 -17.95 -5.13 17.19
N GLU A 89 -18.69 -4.91 18.30
CA GLU A 89 -18.18 -5.06 19.64
C GLU A 89 -18.70 -6.37 20.26
N MET A 90 -17.77 -7.16 20.81
CA MET A 90 -18.11 -8.42 21.48
C MET A 90 -17.94 -8.27 22.97
N LEU A 91 -19.04 -8.34 23.71
CA LEU A 91 -19.09 -8.43 25.16
C LEU A 91 -18.75 -9.87 25.57
N GLY A 92 -17.79 -10.03 26.48
CA GLY A 92 -17.33 -11.33 26.92
C GLY A 92 -17.06 -11.39 28.41
N ASN A 93 -17.43 -12.52 29.02
CA ASN A 93 -16.99 -12.90 30.35
C ASN A 93 -16.27 -14.25 30.27
N PHE A 94 -15.14 -14.33 30.95
CA PHE A 94 -14.18 -15.42 30.80
C PHE A 94 -13.83 -16.00 32.15
N SER A 95 -13.73 -17.35 32.23
CA SER A 95 -13.23 -18.08 33.36
C SER A 95 -12.01 -18.92 32.99
N PHE A 96 -10.92 -18.66 33.65
CA PHE A 96 -9.69 -19.45 33.54
C PHE A 96 -9.64 -20.45 34.68
N GLN A 97 -10.32 -21.62 34.52
CA GLN A 97 -10.35 -22.70 35.48
C GLN A 97 -10.95 -22.32 36.86
N ASP A 98 -11.92 -21.38 36.91
CA ASP A 98 -12.52 -20.91 38.17
C ASP A 98 -14.00 -21.33 38.25
N TYR A 99 -14.90 -20.79 37.43
CA TYR A 99 -16.31 -21.18 37.37
C TYR A 99 -16.65 -21.85 36.02
N PHE A 100 -17.80 -22.56 35.98
CA PHE A 100 -18.22 -23.26 34.77
C PHE A 100 -19.75 -23.11 34.53
N LYS A 101 -20.39 -24.10 33.90
CA LYS A 101 -21.80 -24.07 33.47
C LYS A 101 -22.78 -23.69 34.60
N GLU A 102 -22.55 -24.24 35.80
CA GLU A 102 -23.41 -24.05 36.99
C GLU A 102 -23.56 -22.58 37.38
N GLU A 103 -22.58 -21.73 37.12
CA GLU A 103 -22.60 -20.31 37.41
C GLU A 103 -22.95 -19.48 36.19
N VAL A 104 -22.29 -19.72 35.04
CA VAL A 104 -22.44 -18.83 33.86
C VAL A 104 -23.86 -18.86 33.29
N ILE A 105 -24.51 -20.02 33.24
CA ILE A 105 -25.85 -20.15 32.70
C ILE A 105 -26.88 -19.32 33.50
N PRO A 106 -26.98 -19.47 34.83
CA PRO A 106 -27.85 -18.60 35.63
C PRO A 106 -27.47 -17.11 35.56
N TRP A 107 -26.19 -16.75 35.52
CA TRP A 107 -25.77 -15.35 35.36
C TRP A 107 -26.20 -14.75 34.02
N ALA A 108 -26.07 -15.51 32.93
CA ALA A 108 -26.54 -15.06 31.62
C ALA A 108 -28.07 -14.78 31.63
N TRP A 109 -28.84 -15.68 32.26
CA TRP A 109 -30.27 -15.51 32.37
C TRP A 109 -30.63 -14.32 33.32
N GLU A 110 -29.93 -14.17 34.43
CA GLU A 110 -30.10 -13.04 35.34
C GLU A 110 -29.86 -11.71 34.62
N PHE A 111 -28.74 -11.60 33.90
CA PHE A 111 -28.41 -10.39 33.15
C PHE A 111 -29.50 -10.02 32.13
N LEU A 112 -29.97 -10.99 31.34
CA LEU A 112 -30.93 -10.70 30.28
C LEU A 112 -32.35 -10.43 30.84
N THR A 113 -32.78 -11.06 31.92
CA THR A 113 -34.17 -11.06 32.32
C THR A 113 -34.49 -10.26 33.59
N SER A 114 -33.49 -9.90 34.42
CA SER A 114 -33.70 -9.10 35.61
C SER A 114 -34.05 -7.63 35.29
N ASP A 115 -34.96 -7.06 36.06
CA ASP A 115 -35.42 -5.65 35.94
C ASP A 115 -34.27 -4.65 36.20
N GLU A 116 -33.25 -5.06 36.97
CA GLU A 116 -32.06 -4.24 37.25
C GLU A 116 -31.15 -4.10 36.01
N TRP A 117 -31.15 -5.12 35.17
CA TRP A 117 -30.27 -5.19 34.00
C TRP A 117 -31.01 -4.98 32.66
N MET A 118 -31.22 -6.02 31.87
CA MET A 118 -31.81 -5.86 30.52
C MET A 118 -33.36 -5.95 30.51
N ALA A 119 -33.98 -6.58 31.48
CA ALA A 119 -35.43 -6.77 31.59
C ALA A 119 -36.09 -7.30 30.30
N ILE A 120 -35.42 -8.21 29.58
CA ILE A 120 -35.97 -8.82 28.37
C ILE A 120 -37.08 -9.81 28.77
N PRO A 121 -38.25 -9.77 28.11
CA PRO A 121 -39.33 -10.71 28.38
C PRO A 121 -38.92 -12.17 28.17
N LYS A 122 -39.10 -13.02 29.16
CA LYS A 122 -38.68 -14.41 29.16
C LYS A 122 -39.28 -15.24 28.03
N ASP A 123 -40.48 -14.93 27.63
CA ASP A 123 -41.22 -15.57 26.53
C ASP A 123 -40.65 -15.24 25.14
N LYS A 124 -39.75 -14.29 25.03
CA LYS A 124 -39.06 -13.94 23.82
C LYS A 124 -37.70 -14.62 23.64
N LEU A 125 -37.21 -15.29 24.70
CA LEU A 125 -35.91 -15.93 24.71
C LEU A 125 -36.00 -17.42 24.43
N PHE A 126 -35.16 -17.90 23.50
CA PHE A 126 -35.04 -19.30 23.12
C PHE A 126 -33.57 -19.71 23.28
N ILE A 127 -33.36 -20.97 23.64
CA ILE A 127 -32.04 -21.50 23.99
C ILE A 127 -31.72 -22.69 23.09
N SER A 128 -30.54 -22.69 22.47
CA SER A 128 -29.98 -23.90 21.88
C SER A 128 -28.89 -24.50 22.78
N VAL A 129 -28.74 -25.80 22.71
CA VAL A 129 -27.65 -26.55 23.34
C VAL A 129 -27.11 -27.61 22.40
N TYR A 130 -25.85 -27.97 22.54
CA TYR A 130 -25.30 -29.11 21.82
C TYR A 130 -26.06 -30.41 22.14
N GLN A 131 -26.36 -31.19 21.10
CA GLN A 131 -27.22 -32.38 21.20
C GLN A 131 -26.77 -33.38 22.27
N GLU A 132 -25.48 -33.46 22.60
CA GLU A 132 -24.90 -34.39 23.58
C GLU A 132 -24.58 -33.69 24.92
N ASP A 133 -24.94 -32.41 25.11
CA ASP A 133 -24.66 -31.67 26.36
C ASP A 133 -25.91 -31.67 27.26
N ASP A 134 -26.17 -32.84 27.87
CA ASP A 134 -27.28 -33.01 28.83
C ASP A 134 -27.11 -32.16 30.09
N GLU A 135 -25.86 -31.91 30.55
CA GLU A 135 -25.58 -31.07 31.69
C GLU A 135 -26.09 -29.63 31.49
N ALA A 136 -25.76 -29.00 30.34
CA ALA A 136 -26.25 -27.69 30.01
C ALA A 136 -27.78 -27.66 29.87
N TYR A 137 -28.37 -28.68 29.23
CA TYR A 137 -29.83 -28.82 29.09
C TYR A 137 -30.54 -28.90 30.48
N ASP A 138 -30.00 -29.70 31.41
CA ASP A 138 -30.55 -29.84 32.74
C ASP A 138 -30.44 -28.55 33.57
N ILE A 139 -29.32 -27.84 33.48
CA ILE A 139 -29.17 -26.54 34.15
C ILE A 139 -30.20 -25.54 33.63
N TRP A 140 -30.37 -25.43 32.32
CA TRP A 140 -31.39 -24.54 31.74
C TRP A 140 -32.81 -24.90 32.14
N THR A 141 -33.17 -26.17 32.11
CA THR A 141 -34.56 -26.60 32.38
C THR A 141 -34.87 -26.71 33.86
N GLN A 142 -33.97 -27.28 34.68
CA GLN A 142 -34.25 -27.60 36.09
C GLN A 142 -33.85 -26.48 37.02
N LYS A 143 -32.68 -25.80 36.78
CA LYS A 143 -32.17 -24.76 37.66
C LYS A 143 -32.66 -23.37 37.27
N VAL A 144 -32.62 -23.04 35.98
CA VAL A 144 -33.12 -21.78 35.45
C VAL A 144 -34.61 -21.77 35.23
N GLY A 145 -35.19 -22.95 34.87
CA GLY A 145 -36.63 -23.14 34.69
C GLY A 145 -37.15 -22.77 33.31
N ILE A 146 -36.34 -22.93 32.29
CA ILE A 146 -36.76 -22.71 30.88
C ILE A 146 -37.72 -23.80 30.46
N ALA A 147 -38.85 -23.41 29.85
CA ALA A 147 -39.82 -24.34 29.32
C ALA A 147 -39.23 -25.16 28.13
N PRO A 148 -39.52 -26.47 28.04
CA PRO A 148 -38.94 -27.32 27.02
C PRO A 148 -39.23 -26.88 25.55
N ASP A 149 -40.31 -26.15 25.32
CA ASP A 149 -40.70 -25.60 24.03
C ASP A 149 -39.85 -24.36 23.60
N HIS A 150 -39.12 -23.80 24.55
CA HIS A 150 -38.10 -22.76 24.32
C HIS A 150 -36.69 -23.32 24.19
N MET A 151 -36.52 -24.65 24.23
CA MET A 151 -35.21 -25.34 24.13
C MET A 151 -35.08 -26.10 22.84
N VAL A 152 -33.93 -25.98 22.19
CA VAL A 152 -33.61 -26.72 20.96
C VAL A 152 -32.25 -27.38 21.11
N ARG A 153 -32.13 -28.65 20.64
CA ARG A 153 -30.84 -29.35 20.56
C ARG A 153 -30.36 -29.32 19.13
N LEU A 154 -29.15 -28.77 18.93
CA LEU A 154 -28.54 -28.65 17.61
C LEU A 154 -27.25 -29.49 17.51
N GLY A 155 -26.81 -29.71 16.29
CA GLY A 155 -25.62 -30.50 15.99
C GLY A 155 -24.31 -29.79 16.27
N LYS A 156 -23.21 -30.45 15.90
CA LYS A 156 -21.87 -29.92 16.07
C LYS A 156 -21.64 -28.66 15.23
N GLU A 157 -22.30 -28.54 14.10
CA GLU A 157 -22.15 -27.38 13.20
C GLU A 157 -22.63 -26.07 13.85
N ASP A 158 -23.63 -26.14 14.72
CA ASP A 158 -24.26 -24.99 15.36
C ASP A 158 -23.79 -24.79 16.82
N ASN A 159 -23.75 -25.86 17.63
CA ASN A 159 -23.53 -25.77 19.06
C ASN A 159 -22.23 -26.43 19.57
N PHE A 160 -21.16 -26.42 18.75
CA PHE A 160 -19.83 -26.81 19.20
C PHE A 160 -18.79 -25.86 18.62
N TRP A 161 -18.11 -25.10 19.49
CA TRP A 161 -17.13 -24.13 19.08
C TRP A 161 -15.72 -24.73 19.04
N GLU A 162 -15.06 -24.65 17.91
CA GLU A 162 -13.66 -25.03 17.71
C GLU A 162 -12.98 -24.11 16.68
N HIS A 163 -11.70 -23.83 16.88
CA HIS A 163 -10.91 -23.03 15.94
C HIS A 163 -9.49 -23.60 15.80
N GLY A 164 -9.30 -24.52 14.87
CA GLY A 164 -8.05 -25.20 14.62
C GLY A 164 -7.61 -26.09 15.78
N SER A 165 -6.47 -25.77 16.43
CA SER A 165 -5.99 -26.45 17.63
C SER A 165 -6.15 -25.56 18.86
N GLY A 166 -6.36 -26.20 20.04
CA GLY A 166 -6.51 -25.53 21.33
C GLY A 166 -7.86 -25.75 21.98
N PRO A 167 -8.18 -24.95 23.04
CA PRO A 167 -9.40 -25.11 23.83
C PRO A 167 -10.66 -24.99 22.97
N CYS A 168 -11.56 -25.97 23.15
CA CYS A 168 -12.81 -26.06 22.40
C CYS A 168 -13.89 -26.77 23.25
N GLY A 169 -15.14 -26.76 22.78
CA GLY A 169 -16.23 -27.48 23.49
C GLY A 169 -17.61 -27.13 22.99
N PRO A 170 -18.63 -27.81 23.59
CA PRO A 170 -20.02 -27.50 23.31
C PRO A 170 -20.35 -26.07 23.70
N CYS A 171 -21.38 -25.52 23.09
CA CYS A 171 -21.88 -24.19 23.45
C CYS A 171 -23.39 -24.17 23.57
N SER A 172 -23.89 -23.14 24.26
CA SER A 172 -25.30 -22.84 24.38
C SER A 172 -25.52 -21.42 23.88
N GLU A 173 -26.44 -21.27 22.94
CA GLU A 173 -26.74 -19.97 22.34
C GLU A 173 -28.12 -19.48 22.80
N ILE A 174 -28.21 -18.17 23.03
CA ILE A 174 -29.43 -17.50 23.44
C ILE A 174 -29.94 -16.65 22.30
N TYR A 175 -31.18 -16.92 21.88
CA TYR A 175 -31.87 -16.28 20.78
C TYR A 175 -33.00 -15.40 21.24
N PHE A 176 -33.25 -14.31 20.56
CA PHE A 176 -34.44 -13.46 20.77
C PHE A 176 -35.39 -13.62 19.58
N ASP A 177 -36.65 -13.98 19.86
CA ASP A 177 -37.74 -14.04 18.84
C ASP A 177 -38.25 -12.62 18.58
N ARG A 178 -37.89 -12.11 17.41
CA ARG A 178 -38.27 -10.77 16.92
C ARG A 178 -39.69 -10.68 16.42
N GLY A 179 -40.35 -11.83 16.23
CA GLY A 179 -41.71 -11.93 15.72
C GLY A 179 -41.81 -12.56 14.32
N PRO A 180 -42.98 -13.04 13.93
CA PRO A 180 -43.22 -13.71 12.67
C PRO A 180 -42.98 -12.82 11.46
N GLU A 181 -43.09 -11.50 11.58
CA GLU A 181 -42.82 -10.51 10.54
C GLU A 181 -41.38 -10.53 10.04
N TYR A 182 -40.41 -11.01 10.86
CA TYR A 182 -39.01 -11.20 10.48
C TYR A 182 -38.70 -12.61 9.97
N GLY A 183 -39.72 -13.48 9.95
CA GLY A 183 -39.57 -14.88 9.57
C GLY A 183 -39.59 -15.13 8.07
N CYS A 184 -39.04 -16.28 7.64
CA CYS A 184 -39.02 -16.71 6.24
C CYS A 184 -40.39 -17.22 5.74
N GLY A 185 -41.43 -17.25 6.57
CA GLY A 185 -42.77 -17.73 6.22
C GLY A 185 -42.89 -19.25 6.04
N LYS A 186 -41.81 -20.01 6.26
CA LYS A 186 -41.86 -21.50 6.16
C LYS A 186 -42.43 -22.10 7.44
N PRO A 187 -43.18 -23.23 7.34
CA PRO A 187 -43.69 -23.92 8.53
C PRO A 187 -42.59 -24.41 9.50
N THR A 188 -41.38 -24.59 8.99
CA THR A 188 -40.21 -25.05 9.74
C THR A 188 -39.38 -23.88 10.31
N CYS A 189 -39.87 -22.64 10.27
CA CYS A 189 -39.19 -21.50 10.81
C CYS A 189 -39.04 -21.60 12.34
N GLY A 190 -37.82 -21.78 12.82
CA GLY A 190 -37.45 -21.95 14.23
C GLY A 190 -36.03 -21.49 14.51
N VAL A 191 -35.55 -21.77 15.73
CA VAL A 191 -34.13 -21.55 16.10
C VAL A 191 -33.25 -22.39 15.16
N GLY A 192 -32.14 -21.82 14.65
CA GLY A 192 -31.28 -22.41 13.62
C GLY A 192 -31.72 -22.12 12.18
N CYS A 193 -32.83 -21.37 11.96
CA CYS A 193 -33.21 -20.90 10.62
C CYS A 193 -32.37 -19.66 10.24
N ASP A 194 -31.92 -19.61 8.97
CA ASP A 194 -31.14 -18.47 8.43
C ASP A 194 -31.91 -17.15 8.30
N CYS A 195 -33.21 -17.12 8.63
CA CYS A 195 -33.98 -15.88 8.59
C CYS A 195 -33.70 -14.99 9.82
N ASP A 196 -34.18 -13.74 9.76
CA ASP A 196 -33.93 -12.73 10.81
C ASP A 196 -34.90 -12.79 12.00
N ARG A 197 -35.78 -13.83 12.13
CA ARG A 197 -36.74 -13.97 13.23
C ARG A 197 -36.06 -14.30 14.56
N TYR A 198 -35.30 -15.39 14.60
CA TYR A 198 -34.57 -15.82 15.80
C TYR A 198 -33.14 -15.29 15.73
N MET A 199 -32.92 -14.14 16.36
CA MET A 199 -31.61 -13.52 16.34
C MET A 199 -30.78 -14.03 17.51
N GLU A 200 -29.66 -14.71 17.22
CA GLU A 200 -28.66 -15.07 18.22
C GLU A 200 -28.09 -13.79 18.83
N ILE A 201 -28.20 -13.64 20.15
CA ILE A 201 -27.68 -12.48 20.89
C ILE A 201 -26.47 -12.84 21.74
N TRP A 202 -26.37 -14.08 22.26
CA TRP A 202 -25.27 -14.49 23.13
C TRP A 202 -24.90 -15.96 22.92
N ASN A 203 -23.61 -16.26 22.84
CA ASN A 203 -23.07 -17.60 22.81
C ASN A 203 -22.24 -17.87 24.08
N LEU A 204 -22.56 -18.94 24.81
CA LEU A 204 -21.86 -19.43 26.00
C LEU A 204 -21.06 -20.68 25.61
N VAL A 205 -19.73 -20.55 25.45
CA VAL A 205 -18.85 -21.65 25.07
C VAL A 205 -18.25 -22.31 26.31
N PHE A 206 -18.43 -23.63 26.42
CA PHE A 206 -17.94 -24.45 27.51
C PHE A 206 -16.66 -25.16 27.06
N SER A 207 -15.52 -24.47 27.16
CA SER A 207 -14.23 -24.98 26.70
C SER A 207 -13.74 -26.08 27.64
N GLN A 208 -14.16 -27.30 27.38
CA GLN A 208 -13.87 -28.50 28.20
C GLN A 208 -12.94 -29.50 27.52
N PHE A 209 -12.56 -29.26 26.28
CA PHE A 209 -11.64 -30.07 25.49
C PHE A 209 -10.49 -29.23 24.95
N ASP A 210 -9.36 -29.91 24.64
CA ASP A 210 -8.25 -29.40 23.86
C ASP A 210 -8.19 -30.16 22.54
N ALA A 211 -8.26 -29.45 21.42
CA ALA A 211 -8.26 -30.02 20.07
C ALA A 211 -6.85 -30.01 19.48
N ASP A 212 -6.42 -31.13 18.85
CA ASP A 212 -5.15 -31.26 18.14
C ASP A 212 -5.19 -30.70 16.70
N GLY A 213 -6.36 -30.19 16.26
CA GLY A 213 -6.62 -29.73 14.89
C GLY A 213 -6.75 -30.85 13.86
N LYS A 214 -6.77 -32.13 14.30
CA LYS A 214 -6.92 -33.33 13.44
C LYS A 214 -8.16 -34.14 13.76
N GLY A 215 -9.06 -33.59 14.58
CA GLY A 215 -10.32 -34.23 15.01
C GLY A 215 -10.19 -35.05 16.30
N HIS A 216 -9.09 -34.97 17.02
CA HIS A 216 -8.93 -35.53 18.36
C HIS A 216 -9.16 -34.46 19.42
N TYR A 217 -9.93 -34.82 20.48
CA TYR A 217 -10.30 -33.96 21.60
C TYR A 217 -9.86 -34.62 22.89
N GLU A 218 -8.96 -33.97 23.63
CA GLU A 218 -8.57 -34.39 24.97
C GLU A 218 -9.37 -33.56 26.01
N ARG A 219 -9.94 -34.22 27.02
CA ARG A 219 -10.70 -33.51 28.04
C ARG A 219 -9.78 -32.73 28.97
N LEU A 220 -10.02 -31.44 29.11
CA LEU A 220 -9.27 -30.57 30.04
C LEU A 220 -9.53 -31.01 31.49
N ALA A 221 -8.48 -31.04 32.33
CA ALA A 221 -8.60 -31.34 33.75
C ALA A 221 -9.44 -30.30 34.49
N ARG A 222 -9.40 -29.05 34.05
CA ARG A 222 -10.22 -27.93 34.52
C ARG A 222 -10.71 -27.14 33.32
N PRO A 223 -12.02 -27.09 33.10
CA PRO A 223 -12.59 -26.40 31.96
C PRO A 223 -12.55 -24.87 32.11
N ASN A 224 -12.72 -24.19 31.02
CA ASN A 224 -12.77 -22.74 30.93
C ASN A 224 -14.16 -22.28 30.44
N ILE A 225 -14.50 -21.01 30.68
CA ILE A 225 -15.65 -20.36 30.08
C ILE A 225 -15.14 -19.27 29.13
N ASP A 226 -15.67 -19.31 27.90
CA ASP A 226 -15.58 -18.26 26.90
C ASP A 226 -17.00 -17.85 26.51
N THR A 227 -17.33 -16.57 26.54
CA THR A 227 -18.62 -16.11 26.07
C THR A 227 -18.49 -14.96 25.10
N GLY A 228 -19.42 -14.89 24.14
CA GLY A 228 -19.47 -13.82 23.15
C GLY A 228 -20.89 -13.34 22.90
N MET A 229 -21.17 -12.09 23.29
CA MET A 229 -22.44 -11.42 23.00
C MET A 229 -22.20 -10.23 22.08
N GLY A 230 -22.86 -10.20 20.93
CA GLY A 230 -22.78 -9.06 20.01
C GLY A 230 -23.49 -7.85 20.62
N LEU A 231 -22.74 -6.79 20.94
CA LEU A 231 -23.27 -5.58 21.55
C LEU A 231 -24.33 -4.91 20.65
N GLU A 232 -24.04 -4.77 19.35
CA GLU A 232 -24.98 -4.19 18.39
C GLU A 232 -26.25 -5.04 18.23
N ARG A 233 -26.14 -6.40 18.31
CA ARG A 233 -27.30 -7.28 18.26
C ARG A 233 -28.19 -7.11 19.49
N LEU A 234 -27.59 -7.07 20.68
CA LEU A 234 -28.36 -6.80 21.91
C LEU A 234 -28.97 -5.39 21.88
N ALA A 235 -28.25 -4.39 21.36
CA ALA A 235 -28.78 -3.04 21.20
C ALA A 235 -29.96 -3.00 20.23
N CYS A 236 -29.96 -3.77 19.13
CA CYS A 236 -31.13 -3.91 18.27
C CYS A 236 -32.37 -4.39 19.02
N VAL A 237 -32.20 -5.39 19.91
CA VAL A 237 -33.29 -5.91 20.76
C VAL A 237 -33.78 -4.83 21.70
N MET A 238 -32.87 -4.19 22.45
CA MET A 238 -33.22 -3.22 23.50
C MET A 238 -33.83 -1.92 22.96
N GLN A 239 -33.44 -1.55 21.72
CA GLN A 239 -33.97 -0.34 21.04
C GLN A 239 -35.18 -0.68 20.16
N GLY A 240 -35.50 -1.95 19.94
CA GLY A 240 -36.61 -2.40 19.11
C GLY A 240 -36.48 -2.01 17.63
N VAL A 241 -35.23 -2.00 17.11
CA VAL A 241 -34.92 -1.58 15.73
C VAL A 241 -34.73 -2.77 14.78
N GLY A 242 -34.93 -2.51 13.49
CA GLY A 242 -34.98 -3.53 12.45
C GLY A 242 -33.64 -4.15 12.07
N ASN A 243 -32.55 -3.43 12.22
CA ASN A 243 -31.22 -3.89 11.88
C ASN A 243 -30.13 -3.12 12.66
N LEU A 244 -28.92 -3.60 12.62
CA LEU A 244 -27.78 -3.01 13.35
C LEU A 244 -27.45 -1.56 12.94
N PHE A 245 -27.83 -1.13 11.72
CA PHE A 245 -27.61 0.23 11.24
C PHE A 245 -28.57 1.26 11.82
N GLU A 246 -29.62 0.80 12.46
CA GLU A 246 -30.64 1.64 13.14
C GLU A 246 -30.36 1.79 14.65
N VAL A 247 -29.30 1.14 15.17
CA VAL A 247 -28.83 1.34 16.54
C VAL A 247 -28.29 2.76 16.71
N ASP A 248 -28.60 3.41 17.83
CA ASP A 248 -28.39 4.85 18.09
C ASP A 248 -27.02 5.39 17.67
N THR A 249 -25.91 4.77 18.09
CA THR A 249 -24.56 5.20 17.75
C THR A 249 -24.22 4.98 16.27
N VAL A 250 -24.73 3.90 15.66
CA VAL A 250 -24.52 3.57 14.24
C VAL A 250 -25.39 4.46 13.36
N GLN A 251 -26.62 4.71 13.79
CA GLN A 251 -27.57 5.56 13.09
C GLN A 251 -27.08 7.01 12.94
N SER A 252 -26.27 7.51 13.90
CA SER A 252 -25.69 8.84 13.77
C SER A 252 -24.79 8.97 12.52
N VAL A 253 -24.01 7.93 12.21
CA VAL A 253 -23.17 7.86 11.01
C VAL A 253 -24.04 7.71 9.75
N LEU A 254 -25.08 6.88 9.81
CA LEU A 254 -26.04 6.68 8.72
C LEU A 254 -26.70 8.01 8.32
N HIS A 255 -27.21 8.79 9.28
CA HIS A 255 -27.81 10.11 9.03
C HIS A 255 -26.81 11.11 8.47
N HIS A 256 -25.54 11.02 8.86
CA HIS A 256 -24.51 11.86 8.24
C HIS A 256 -24.31 11.51 6.76
N VAL A 257 -24.35 10.21 6.40
CA VAL A 257 -24.30 9.76 4.99
C VAL A 257 -25.52 10.27 4.21
N GLU A 258 -26.72 10.22 4.79
CA GLU A 258 -27.93 10.81 4.20
C GLU A 258 -27.74 12.31 3.90
N HIS A 259 -27.23 13.05 4.89
CA HIS A 259 -26.98 14.50 4.74
C HIS A 259 -25.98 14.79 3.60
N LEU A 260 -24.87 14.05 3.52
CA LEU A 260 -23.84 14.24 2.50
C LEU A 260 -24.32 13.87 1.08
N SER A 261 -25.17 12.86 0.97
CA SER A 261 -25.68 12.36 -0.31
C SER A 261 -26.96 13.06 -0.79
N GLY A 262 -27.69 13.70 0.13
CA GLY A 262 -29.05 14.19 -0.13
C GLY A 262 -30.06 13.08 -0.41
N LYS A 263 -29.74 11.82 -0.03
CA LYS A 263 -30.64 10.67 -0.15
C LYS A 263 -31.25 10.36 1.21
N THR A 264 -32.40 9.72 1.21
CA THR A 264 -33.11 9.32 2.44
C THR A 264 -33.12 7.82 2.54
N TYR A 265 -32.78 7.28 3.71
CA TYR A 265 -32.82 5.86 4.03
C TYR A 265 -34.26 5.33 4.02
N LYS A 266 -34.45 4.06 3.67
CA LYS A 266 -35.76 3.39 3.50
C LYS A 266 -36.61 3.90 2.32
N GLN A 267 -35.98 4.44 1.27
CA GLN A 267 -36.66 4.82 0.03
C GLN A 267 -36.55 3.76 -1.06
N ASP A 268 -35.39 3.16 -1.23
CA ASP A 268 -35.14 2.06 -2.17
C ASP A 268 -33.94 1.21 -1.72
N ASP A 269 -33.97 -0.07 -2.06
CA ASP A 269 -33.01 -1.06 -1.60
C ASP A 269 -31.56 -0.74 -2.01
N LYS A 270 -31.33 -0.18 -3.20
CA LYS A 270 -29.99 0.14 -3.71
C LYS A 270 -29.35 1.29 -2.96
N THR A 271 -30.15 2.32 -2.70
CA THR A 271 -29.75 3.46 -1.87
C THR A 271 -29.46 3.02 -0.45
N ASP A 272 -30.34 2.19 0.12
CA ASP A 272 -30.21 1.67 1.50
C ASP A 272 -28.95 0.82 1.67
N ILE A 273 -28.70 -0.10 0.73
CA ILE A 273 -27.46 -0.91 0.72
C ILE A 273 -26.24 0.00 0.70
N SER A 274 -26.22 1.04 -0.15
CA SER A 274 -25.07 1.94 -0.27
C SER A 274 -24.85 2.75 1.00
N ILE A 275 -25.89 3.25 1.63
CA ILE A 275 -25.82 3.98 2.90
C ILE A 275 -25.28 3.07 4.01
N ARG A 276 -25.81 1.84 4.12
CA ARG A 276 -25.35 0.85 5.12
C ARG A 276 -23.90 0.46 4.93
N VAL A 277 -23.45 0.20 3.68
CA VAL A 277 -22.07 -0.15 3.37
C VAL A 277 -21.11 0.97 3.77
N ILE A 278 -21.42 2.22 3.44
CA ILE A 278 -20.59 3.36 3.84
C ILE A 278 -20.52 3.46 5.36
N THR A 279 -21.66 3.34 6.05
CA THR A 279 -21.77 3.42 7.51
C THR A 279 -20.93 2.35 8.20
N ASP A 280 -21.02 1.09 7.76
CA ASP A 280 -20.23 -0.02 8.31
C ASP A 280 -18.74 0.18 8.06
N HIS A 281 -18.38 0.45 6.81
CA HIS A 281 -16.99 0.47 6.41
C HIS A 281 -16.23 1.64 7.00
N ILE A 282 -16.84 2.82 7.15
CA ILE A 282 -16.15 3.95 7.78
C ILE A 282 -15.91 3.71 9.28
N ARG A 283 -16.84 3.05 9.99
CA ARG A 283 -16.62 2.61 11.38
C ARG A 283 -15.41 1.66 11.43
N SER A 284 -15.43 0.61 10.62
CA SER A 284 -14.34 -0.37 10.53
C SER A 284 -12.99 0.30 10.27
N CYS A 285 -12.93 1.17 9.27
CA CYS A 285 -11.70 1.85 8.86
C CYS A 285 -11.16 2.80 9.94
N THR A 286 -12.04 3.51 10.64
CA THR A 286 -11.67 4.43 11.73
C THR A 286 -10.96 3.67 12.85
N PHE A 287 -11.53 2.55 13.31
CA PHE A 287 -10.92 1.72 14.36
C PHE A 287 -9.64 1.01 13.88
N MET A 288 -9.62 0.49 12.63
CA MET A 288 -8.42 -0.15 12.08
C MET A 288 -7.24 0.82 12.00
N VAL A 289 -7.49 2.06 11.55
CA VAL A 289 -6.42 3.07 11.44
C VAL A 289 -5.98 3.55 12.83
N SER A 290 -6.90 3.72 13.78
CA SER A 290 -6.57 4.05 15.17
C SER A 290 -5.62 3.02 15.78
N ASP A 291 -5.80 1.75 15.46
CA ASP A 291 -4.93 0.65 15.92
C ASP A 291 -3.63 0.50 15.12
N GLY A 292 -3.32 1.44 14.21
CA GLY A 292 -2.06 1.50 13.48
C GLY A 292 -2.03 0.70 12.17
N ILE A 293 -3.18 0.24 11.66
CA ILE A 293 -3.25 -0.44 10.36
C ILE A 293 -3.22 0.60 9.24
N LEU A 294 -2.31 0.41 8.28
CA LEU A 294 -2.17 1.26 7.09
C LEU A 294 -2.63 0.55 5.81
N PRO A 295 -3.22 1.28 4.85
CA PRO A 295 -3.61 0.70 3.56
C PRO A 295 -2.41 0.10 2.82
N SER A 296 -2.51 -1.17 2.41
CA SER A 296 -1.45 -1.87 1.67
C SER A 296 -2.05 -2.82 0.62
N ASN A 297 -1.18 -3.53 -0.12
CA ASN A 297 -1.60 -4.48 -1.15
C ASN A 297 -1.78 -5.91 -0.61
N GLU A 298 -1.35 -6.19 0.61
CA GLU A 298 -1.39 -7.53 1.21
C GLU A 298 -1.79 -7.46 2.69
N GLY A 299 -2.25 -8.59 3.22
CA GLY A 299 -2.55 -8.74 4.64
C GLY A 299 -3.65 -7.81 5.15
N ARG A 300 -3.52 -7.37 6.39
CA ARG A 300 -4.54 -6.53 7.07
C ARG A 300 -4.73 -5.16 6.42
N GLY A 301 -3.67 -4.59 5.86
CA GLY A 301 -3.76 -3.32 5.14
C GLY A 301 -4.53 -3.43 3.82
N TYR A 302 -4.54 -4.60 3.18
CA TYR A 302 -5.41 -4.87 2.03
C TYR A 302 -6.89 -4.85 2.43
N VAL A 303 -7.24 -5.44 3.59
CA VAL A 303 -8.61 -5.39 4.12
C VAL A 303 -9.05 -3.93 4.32
N LEU A 304 -8.24 -3.11 5.00
CA LEU A 304 -8.52 -1.69 5.19
C LEU A 304 -8.72 -0.96 3.85
N ARG A 305 -7.83 -1.18 2.90
CA ARG A 305 -7.92 -0.58 1.57
C ARG A 305 -9.18 -1.00 0.82
N ARG A 306 -9.54 -2.29 0.90
CA ARG A 306 -10.78 -2.82 0.30
C ARG A 306 -12.01 -2.13 0.86
N LEU A 307 -12.12 -1.99 2.18
CA LEU A 307 -13.26 -1.33 2.84
C LEU A 307 -13.36 0.15 2.45
N LEU A 308 -12.24 0.90 2.49
CA LEU A 308 -12.20 2.31 2.09
C LEU A 308 -12.64 2.52 0.64
N ARG A 309 -12.13 1.70 -0.28
CA ARG A 309 -12.46 1.81 -1.70
C ARG A 309 -13.90 1.42 -1.99
N ARG A 310 -14.42 0.42 -1.29
CA ARG A 310 -15.83 0.01 -1.39
C ARG A 310 -16.75 1.11 -0.88
N ALA A 311 -16.45 1.72 0.27
CA ALA A 311 -17.19 2.87 0.79
C ALA A 311 -17.17 4.06 -0.18
N ALA A 312 -16.01 4.41 -0.74
CA ALA A 312 -15.87 5.49 -1.71
C ALA A 312 -16.67 5.23 -3.00
N ARG A 313 -16.70 3.98 -3.51
CA ARG A 313 -17.54 3.60 -4.64
C ARG A 313 -19.02 3.78 -4.34
N HIS A 314 -19.51 3.30 -3.19
CA HIS A 314 -20.90 3.46 -2.80
C HIS A 314 -21.28 4.94 -2.64
N GLY A 315 -20.33 5.79 -2.21
CA GLY A 315 -20.50 7.25 -2.24
C GLY A 315 -20.76 7.79 -3.65
N ARG A 316 -20.00 7.32 -4.66
CA ARG A 316 -20.24 7.67 -6.07
C ARG A 316 -21.61 7.20 -6.55
N MET A 317 -22.06 6.01 -6.15
CA MET A 317 -23.40 5.50 -6.48
C MET A 317 -24.51 6.37 -5.88
N LEU A 318 -24.28 6.94 -4.69
CA LEU A 318 -25.21 7.90 -4.07
C LEU A 318 -25.13 9.32 -4.66
N GLY A 319 -24.20 9.59 -5.58
CA GLY A 319 -24.00 10.90 -6.23
C GLY A 319 -22.99 11.81 -5.54
N ILE A 320 -22.24 11.34 -4.55
CA ILE A 320 -21.19 12.12 -3.90
C ILE A 320 -19.93 12.10 -4.77
N ASN A 321 -19.70 13.18 -5.55
CA ASN A 321 -18.60 13.28 -6.52
C ASN A 321 -17.35 13.97 -5.98
N ARG A 322 -17.11 13.91 -4.68
CA ARG A 322 -15.93 14.46 -3.98
C ARG A 322 -15.46 13.50 -2.89
N PRO A 323 -14.23 13.62 -2.38
CA PRO A 323 -13.84 12.95 -1.13
C PRO A 323 -14.76 13.38 0.01
N PHE A 324 -15.22 12.44 0.84
CA PHE A 324 -16.20 12.67 1.90
C PHE A 324 -15.98 11.78 3.15
N LEU A 325 -15.22 10.70 3.04
CA LEU A 325 -15.06 9.74 4.13
C LEU A 325 -14.45 10.38 5.38
N VAL A 326 -13.56 11.37 5.21
CA VAL A 326 -12.95 12.12 6.34
C VAL A 326 -14.00 12.85 7.18
N GLU A 327 -15.10 13.33 6.57
CA GLU A 327 -16.16 14.01 7.30
C GLU A 327 -16.91 13.05 8.23
N LEU A 328 -17.11 11.80 7.79
CA LEU A 328 -17.76 10.75 8.57
C LEU A 328 -16.90 10.27 9.75
N VAL A 329 -15.57 10.33 9.65
CA VAL A 329 -14.65 9.93 10.75
C VAL A 329 -14.99 10.68 12.04
N GLU A 330 -15.26 11.98 11.97
CA GLU A 330 -15.61 12.77 13.15
C GLU A 330 -16.85 12.21 13.86
N THR A 331 -17.88 11.82 13.09
CA THR A 331 -19.11 11.26 13.67
C THR A 331 -18.86 9.90 14.31
N VAL A 332 -18.00 9.06 13.72
CA VAL A 332 -17.60 7.78 14.34
C VAL A 332 -16.85 8.03 15.64
N ILE A 333 -15.93 8.98 15.67
CA ILE A 333 -15.19 9.33 16.90
C ILE A 333 -16.15 9.80 17.98
N GLN A 334 -17.00 10.79 17.69
CA GLN A 334 -17.96 11.34 18.66
C GLN A 334 -18.90 10.28 19.25
N SER A 335 -19.33 9.30 18.44
CA SER A 335 -20.24 8.23 18.92
C SER A 335 -19.52 7.16 19.74
N SER A 336 -18.18 7.09 19.69
CA SER A 336 -17.39 5.98 20.24
C SER A 336 -16.33 6.41 21.28
N GLU A 337 -15.94 7.69 21.33
CA GLU A 337 -14.83 8.18 22.19
C GLU A 337 -15.04 7.98 23.69
N SER A 338 -16.29 7.84 24.16
CA SER A 338 -16.58 7.54 25.56
C SER A 338 -16.05 6.17 26.01
N ALA A 339 -16.04 5.19 25.07
CA ALA A 339 -15.52 3.84 25.32
C ALA A 339 -14.09 3.65 24.79
N TYR A 340 -13.71 4.43 23.77
CA TYR A 340 -12.45 4.35 23.04
C TYR A 340 -11.80 5.74 22.91
N PRO A 341 -11.28 6.32 24.01
CA PRO A 341 -10.72 7.69 24.01
C PRO A 341 -9.53 7.84 23.04
N GLU A 342 -8.82 6.76 22.73
CA GLU A 342 -7.73 6.73 21.77
C GLU A 342 -8.15 7.16 20.36
N LEU A 343 -9.43 7.05 20.01
CA LEU A 343 -9.92 7.56 18.72
C LEU A 343 -9.79 9.08 18.64
N ARG A 344 -10.08 9.78 19.72
CA ARG A 344 -9.92 11.24 19.81
C ARG A 344 -8.45 11.65 19.82
N GLU A 345 -7.61 10.90 20.51
CA GLU A 345 -6.17 11.14 20.53
C GLU A 345 -5.55 10.99 19.14
N HIS A 346 -6.03 10.03 18.34
CA HIS A 346 -5.56 9.74 16.98
C HIS A 346 -6.33 10.46 15.87
N ASP A 347 -7.26 11.37 16.17
CA ASP A 347 -8.18 12.00 15.19
C ASP A 347 -7.47 12.53 13.95
N ALA A 348 -6.47 13.39 14.11
CA ALA A 348 -5.73 13.98 12.99
C ALA A 348 -5.03 12.92 12.12
N TYR A 349 -4.50 11.88 12.75
CA TYR A 349 -3.85 10.76 12.08
C TYR A 349 -4.85 9.92 11.27
N ILE A 350 -5.97 9.55 11.87
CA ILE A 350 -7.04 8.78 11.22
C ILE A 350 -7.55 9.51 9.98
N LYS A 351 -7.88 10.79 10.12
CA LYS A 351 -8.37 11.65 9.02
C LYS A 351 -7.33 11.76 7.90
N LYS A 352 -6.05 11.90 8.23
CA LYS A 352 -4.97 12.00 7.24
C LYS A 352 -4.79 10.70 6.44
N VAL A 353 -4.81 9.54 7.10
CA VAL A 353 -4.68 8.23 6.44
C VAL A 353 -5.86 7.95 5.52
N ILE A 354 -7.08 8.08 6.03
CA ILE A 354 -8.32 7.81 5.27
C ILE A 354 -8.43 8.78 4.09
N GLY A 355 -8.22 10.08 4.31
CA GLY A 355 -8.30 11.09 3.27
C GLY A 355 -7.25 10.90 2.17
N THR A 356 -6.04 10.46 2.52
CA THR A 356 -4.99 10.16 1.54
C THR A 356 -5.36 8.99 0.64
N GLU A 357 -5.85 7.86 1.21
CA GLU A 357 -6.26 6.71 0.40
C GLU A 357 -7.49 7.02 -0.44
N GLU A 358 -8.47 7.74 0.10
CA GLU A 358 -9.66 8.18 -0.66
C GLU A 358 -9.27 9.09 -1.82
N ALA A 359 -8.42 10.10 -1.61
CA ALA A 359 -7.93 10.99 -2.66
C ALA A 359 -7.11 10.26 -3.73
N ASN A 360 -6.30 9.27 -3.34
CA ASN A 360 -5.56 8.41 -4.26
C ASN A 360 -6.51 7.56 -5.12
N PHE A 361 -7.53 6.99 -4.52
CA PHE A 361 -8.52 6.17 -5.21
C PHE A 361 -9.40 7.01 -6.12
N ALA A 362 -9.82 8.22 -5.70
CA ALA A 362 -10.62 9.13 -6.52
C ALA A 362 -9.96 9.50 -7.86
N ARG A 363 -8.61 9.50 -7.93
CA ARG A 363 -7.88 9.74 -9.18
C ARG A 363 -7.94 8.57 -10.17
N THR A 364 -8.15 7.35 -9.68
CA THR A 364 -8.10 6.12 -10.49
C THR A 364 -9.46 5.47 -10.70
N ILE A 365 -10.45 5.75 -9.82
CA ILE A 365 -11.76 5.09 -9.87
C ILE A 365 -12.50 5.38 -11.17
N ASP A 366 -12.56 6.64 -11.61
CA ASP A 366 -13.30 7.02 -12.80
C ASP A 366 -12.69 6.39 -14.07
N ALA A 367 -11.34 6.33 -14.15
CA ALA A 367 -10.65 5.66 -15.24
C ALA A 367 -10.86 4.14 -15.20
N GLY A 368 -10.75 3.51 -14.02
CA GLY A 368 -10.99 2.08 -13.84
C GLY A 368 -12.42 1.66 -14.15
N MET A 369 -13.41 2.42 -13.68
CA MET A 369 -14.82 2.20 -13.98
C MET A 369 -15.12 2.29 -15.47
N ASN A 370 -14.61 3.33 -16.16
CA ASN A 370 -14.80 3.49 -17.60
C ASN A 370 -14.21 2.33 -18.39
N ILE A 371 -13.02 1.84 -18.00
CA ILE A 371 -12.37 0.71 -18.66
C ILE A 371 -13.17 -0.58 -18.42
N LEU A 372 -13.59 -0.84 -17.17
CA LEU A 372 -14.38 -2.01 -16.82
C LEU A 372 -15.73 -2.01 -17.56
N ASN A 373 -16.44 -0.89 -17.57
CA ASN A 373 -17.69 -0.76 -18.32
C ASN A 373 -17.51 -1.02 -19.82
N ASN A 374 -16.45 -0.47 -20.43
CA ASN A 374 -16.15 -0.74 -21.84
C ASN A 374 -15.85 -2.23 -22.11
N MET A 375 -15.17 -2.92 -21.17
CA MET A 375 -14.93 -4.36 -21.26
C MET A 375 -16.24 -5.14 -21.17
N ILE A 376 -17.13 -4.79 -20.24
CA ILE A 376 -18.44 -5.41 -20.03
C ILE A 376 -19.32 -5.18 -21.26
N ASP A 377 -19.42 -3.94 -21.77
CA ASP A 377 -20.14 -3.62 -23.01
C ASP A 377 -19.62 -4.45 -24.21
N GLY A 378 -18.31 -4.68 -24.24
CA GLY A 378 -17.67 -5.52 -25.26
C GLY A 378 -18.10 -6.99 -25.16
N LEU A 379 -18.19 -7.51 -23.94
CA LEU A 379 -18.64 -8.88 -23.67
C LEU A 379 -20.12 -9.07 -24.01
N GLU A 380 -20.96 -8.12 -23.62
CA GLU A 380 -22.40 -8.12 -23.95
C GLU A 380 -22.65 -8.15 -25.47
N LYS A 381 -21.92 -7.29 -26.24
CA LYS A 381 -21.99 -7.29 -27.71
C LYS A 381 -21.52 -8.60 -28.34
N ALA A 382 -20.59 -9.30 -27.67
CA ALA A 382 -20.06 -10.59 -28.10
C ALA A 382 -20.88 -11.78 -27.56
N HIS A 383 -21.94 -11.54 -26.79
CA HIS A 383 -22.71 -12.55 -26.06
C HIS A 383 -21.84 -13.47 -25.17
N GLN A 384 -20.83 -12.88 -24.53
CA GLN A 384 -19.95 -13.54 -23.59
C GLN A 384 -20.25 -13.05 -22.16
N HIS A 385 -20.12 -13.98 -21.18
CA HIS A 385 -20.43 -13.68 -19.78
C HIS A 385 -19.23 -13.88 -18.85
N LEU A 386 -18.01 -14.02 -19.41
CA LEU A 386 -16.79 -14.24 -18.62
C LEU A 386 -15.74 -13.17 -18.96
N LEU A 387 -15.34 -12.39 -17.93
CA LEU A 387 -14.24 -11.45 -18.01
C LEU A 387 -12.90 -12.18 -17.78
N LYS A 388 -11.98 -12.09 -18.74
CA LYS A 388 -10.71 -12.83 -18.72
C LYS A 388 -9.80 -12.38 -17.58
N GLY A 389 -9.11 -13.29 -16.92
CA GLY A 389 -8.19 -13.03 -15.82
C GLY A 389 -7.07 -12.03 -16.15
N LEU A 390 -6.56 -12.02 -17.39
CA LEU A 390 -5.58 -11.03 -17.85
C LEU A 390 -6.12 -9.60 -17.86
N ASP A 391 -7.39 -9.39 -18.19
CA ASP A 391 -8.00 -8.05 -18.24
C ASP A 391 -8.30 -7.57 -16.82
N VAL A 392 -8.73 -8.48 -15.94
CA VAL A 392 -8.88 -8.21 -14.49
C VAL A 392 -7.52 -7.88 -13.86
N PHE A 393 -6.46 -8.60 -14.24
CA PHE A 393 -5.10 -8.33 -13.77
C PHE A 393 -4.63 -6.93 -14.20
N LYS A 394 -4.89 -6.50 -15.43
CA LYS A 394 -4.55 -5.13 -15.90
C LYS A 394 -5.29 -4.06 -15.10
N LEU A 395 -6.58 -4.27 -14.79
CA LEU A 395 -7.35 -3.36 -13.93
C LEU A 395 -6.72 -3.24 -12.55
N ASN A 396 -6.28 -4.35 -11.96
CA ASN A 396 -5.66 -4.37 -10.64
C ASN A 396 -4.25 -3.75 -10.64
N ASP A 397 -3.37 -4.19 -11.55
CA ASP A 397 -1.96 -3.84 -11.58
C ASP A 397 -1.73 -2.39 -12.06
N THR A 398 -2.40 -1.98 -13.14
CA THR A 398 -2.17 -0.68 -13.78
C THR A 398 -3.03 0.43 -13.17
N PHE A 399 -4.27 0.13 -12.82
CA PHE A 399 -5.23 1.14 -12.34
C PHE A 399 -5.52 1.04 -10.85
N GLY A 400 -4.93 0.04 -10.16
CA GLY A 400 -5.15 -0.19 -8.74
C GLY A 400 -6.61 -0.53 -8.39
N PHE A 401 -7.36 -1.10 -9.35
CA PHE A 401 -8.76 -1.47 -9.18
C PHE A 401 -8.84 -2.88 -8.57
N PRO A 402 -9.28 -3.05 -7.31
CA PRO A 402 -9.19 -4.34 -6.62
C PRO A 402 -10.00 -5.44 -7.32
N LEU A 403 -9.51 -6.70 -7.27
CA LEU A 403 -10.20 -7.87 -7.81
C LEU A 403 -11.64 -7.97 -7.29
N ASP A 404 -11.81 -7.85 -5.96
CA ASP A 404 -13.13 -7.97 -5.32
C ASP A 404 -14.12 -6.91 -5.80
N LEU A 405 -13.64 -5.68 -6.01
CA LEU A 405 -14.45 -4.59 -6.53
C LEU A 405 -14.84 -4.85 -7.99
N THR A 406 -13.90 -5.38 -8.80
CA THR A 406 -14.17 -5.79 -10.18
C THR A 406 -15.22 -6.90 -10.21
N LYS A 407 -15.10 -7.89 -9.30
CA LYS A 407 -16.03 -9.02 -9.15
C LYS A 407 -17.44 -8.55 -8.79
N GLU A 408 -17.55 -7.65 -7.80
CA GLU A 408 -18.83 -7.08 -7.35
C GLU A 408 -19.54 -6.34 -8.50
N ILE A 409 -18.82 -5.51 -9.25
CA ILE A 409 -19.38 -4.75 -10.37
C ILE A 409 -19.78 -5.66 -11.54
N ALA A 410 -18.93 -6.65 -11.87
CA ALA A 410 -19.21 -7.61 -12.92
C ALA A 410 -20.45 -8.45 -12.59
N ALA A 411 -20.57 -8.92 -11.34
CA ALA A 411 -21.71 -9.71 -10.86
C ALA A 411 -23.03 -8.91 -10.88
N GLU A 412 -23.00 -7.60 -10.58
CA GLU A 412 -24.18 -6.72 -10.70
C GLU A 412 -24.74 -6.67 -12.14
N GLN A 413 -23.91 -6.96 -13.14
CA GLN A 413 -24.25 -6.97 -14.57
C GLN A 413 -24.33 -8.40 -15.14
N GLY A 414 -24.30 -9.44 -14.29
CA GLY A 414 -24.41 -10.85 -14.71
C GLY A 414 -23.15 -11.37 -15.42
N ILE A 415 -21.99 -10.77 -15.22
CA ILE A 415 -20.71 -11.18 -15.78
C ILE A 415 -19.89 -11.91 -14.71
N GLU A 416 -19.35 -13.07 -15.05
CA GLU A 416 -18.42 -13.84 -14.23
C GLU A 416 -16.97 -13.39 -14.47
N ILE A 417 -16.07 -13.69 -13.52
CA ILE A 417 -14.64 -13.37 -13.60
C ILE A 417 -13.81 -14.66 -13.62
N ASP A 418 -12.80 -14.71 -14.50
CA ASP A 418 -11.77 -15.74 -14.51
C ASP A 418 -10.74 -15.47 -13.39
N GLU A 419 -11.09 -15.88 -12.15
CA GLU A 419 -10.23 -15.70 -10.97
C GLU A 419 -8.94 -16.52 -11.07
N ASP A 420 -8.99 -17.73 -11.62
CA ASP A 420 -7.81 -18.59 -11.78
C ASP A 420 -6.80 -17.96 -12.75
N GLY A 421 -7.27 -17.39 -13.86
CA GLY A 421 -6.45 -16.64 -14.80
C GLY A 421 -5.83 -15.39 -14.16
N PHE A 422 -6.57 -14.66 -13.33
CA PHE A 422 -6.04 -13.53 -12.57
C PHE A 422 -4.91 -13.95 -11.62
N HIS A 423 -5.13 -15.02 -10.83
CA HIS A 423 -4.12 -15.54 -9.90
C HIS A 423 -2.88 -16.06 -10.61
N ALA A 424 -3.03 -16.64 -11.80
CA ALA A 424 -1.90 -17.08 -12.63
C ALA A 424 -1.05 -15.90 -13.09
N GLU A 425 -1.65 -14.78 -13.51
CA GLU A 425 -0.92 -13.56 -13.89
C GLU A 425 -0.24 -12.89 -12.68
N MET A 426 -0.89 -12.82 -11.53
CA MET A 426 -0.30 -12.34 -10.27
C MET A 426 0.91 -13.18 -9.85
N LYS A 427 0.84 -14.51 -10.01
CA LYS A 427 1.96 -15.42 -9.72
C LYS A 427 3.14 -15.15 -10.66
N LYS A 428 2.91 -14.98 -11.96
CA LYS A 428 3.95 -14.63 -12.94
C LYS A 428 4.64 -13.32 -12.60
N GLN A 429 3.89 -12.31 -12.16
CA GLN A 429 4.45 -11.03 -11.72
C GLN A 429 5.37 -11.21 -10.50
N LYS A 430 4.89 -11.94 -9.46
CA LYS A 430 5.69 -12.25 -8.26
C LYS A 430 6.97 -13.04 -8.60
N GLU A 431 6.88 -13.99 -9.52
CA GLU A 431 8.04 -14.78 -9.97
C GLU A 431 9.05 -13.92 -10.74
N ARG A 432 8.61 -12.99 -11.62
CA ARG A 432 9.49 -12.03 -12.30
C ARG A 432 10.20 -11.12 -11.29
N ALA A 433 9.48 -10.56 -10.34
CA ALA A 433 10.06 -9.73 -9.28
C ALA A 433 11.06 -10.50 -8.42
N ARG A 434 10.79 -11.78 -8.13
CA ARG A 434 11.70 -12.69 -7.40
C ARG A 434 12.93 -13.02 -8.23
N ALA A 435 12.77 -13.31 -9.54
CA ALA A 435 13.88 -13.59 -10.45
C ALA A 435 14.80 -12.37 -10.64
N GLU A 436 14.27 -11.15 -10.69
CA GLU A 436 15.06 -9.93 -10.72
C GLU A 436 15.85 -9.71 -9.41
N ARG A 437 15.26 -10.04 -8.26
CA ARG A 437 15.97 -10.00 -6.96
C ARG A 437 17.07 -11.05 -6.90
N LEU A 438 16.82 -12.28 -7.38
CA LEU A 438 17.81 -13.37 -7.44
C LEU A 438 18.97 -13.03 -8.40
N LYS A 439 18.71 -12.34 -9.50
CA LYS A 439 19.79 -11.87 -10.42
C LYS A 439 20.69 -10.81 -9.80
N LYS A 440 20.23 -10.08 -8.77
CA LYS A 440 21.04 -9.12 -8.00
C LYS A 440 21.85 -9.77 -6.88
N ASN A 441 21.48 -11.00 -6.46
CA ASN A 441 22.17 -11.77 -5.39
C ASN A 441 22.92 -12.95 -6.00
N ILE A 442 23.89 -12.69 -6.87
CA ILE A 442 24.78 -13.73 -7.39
C ILE A 442 25.94 -13.88 -6.40
N SER A 443 25.80 -14.82 -5.46
CA SER A 443 26.93 -15.55 -4.90
C SER A 443 26.61 -17.04 -5.01
N GLY A 444 27.34 -17.70 -5.86
CA GLY A 444 27.00 -18.98 -6.47
C GLY A 444 27.44 -20.24 -5.73
N TRP A 445 27.54 -20.23 -4.39
CA TRP A 445 27.81 -21.48 -3.66
C TRP A 445 26.55 -21.98 -2.92
N SER A 446 26.40 -23.30 -2.83
CA SER A 446 25.29 -23.95 -2.14
C SER A 446 25.51 -23.88 -0.63
N GLU A 447 24.50 -23.42 0.14
CA GLU A 447 24.49 -23.43 1.62
C GLU A 447 24.76 -24.84 2.21
N ASP A 448 24.58 -25.89 1.42
CA ASP A 448 24.72 -27.29 1.80
C ASP A 448 26.19 -27.75 1.82
N LEU A 449 27.10 -26.98 1.18
CA LEU A 449 28.50 -27.35 1.03
C LEU A 449 29.21 -27.56 2.38
N PHE A 450 28.89 -26.74 3.39
CA PHE A 450 29.44 -26.83 4.75
C PHE A 450 28.49 -27.53 5.73
N GLY A 451 27.39 -28.08 5.25
CA GLY A 451 26.38 -28.75 6.07
C GLY A 451 26.88 -30.02 6.75
N GLY A 452 27.88 -30.71 6.13
CA GLY A 452 28.53 -31.91 6.64
C GLY A 452 29.78 -31.67 7.52
N LEU A 453 30.17 -30.40 7.71
CA LEU A 453 31.36 -30.08 8.49
C LEU A 453 31.18 -30.43 9.99
N ASP A 454 32.13 -31.20 10.55
CA ASP A 454 32.19 -31.57 11.97
C ASP A 454 33.24 -30.69 12.69
N ALA A 455 32.85 -29.45 12.94
CA ALA A 455 33.68 -28.46 13.63
C ALA A 455 32.81 -27.55 14.50
N GLU A 456 33.43 -26.90 15.49
CA GLU A 456 32.75 -25.89 16.32
C GLU A 456 32.41 -24.66 15.48
N PRO A 457 31.28 -23.95 15.78
CA PRO A 457 30.93 -22.73 15.12
C PRO A 457 32.02 -21.66 15.22
N THR A 458 32.18 -20.86 14.18
CA THR A 458 33.16 -19.75 14.15
C THR A 458 32.90 -18.73 15.26
N VAL A 459 33.90 -18.38 16.04
CA VAL A 459 33.83 -17.33 17.05
C VAL A 459 34.03 -15.96 16.39
N PHE A 460 33.02 -15.11 16.46
CA PHE A 460 33.12 -13.75 15.96
C PHE A 460 33.76 -12.82 16.99
N THR A 461 34.90 -12.22 16.65
CA THR A 461 35.69 -11.31 17.51
C THR A 461 35.53 -9.83 17.11
N GLY A 462 34.87 -9.55 15.99
CA GLY A 462 34.89 -8.28 15.30
C GLY A 462 34.15 -7.11 15.98
N TYR A 463 33.49 -7.36 17.13
CA TYR A 463 32.98 -6.24 17.95
C TYR A 463 34.09 -5.53 18.72
N ASN A 464 35.16 -6.26 19.06
CA ASN A 464 36.24 -5.78 19.94
C ASN A 464 37.54 -5.51 19.20
N THR A 465 37.82 -6.26 18.13
CA THR A 465 39.09 -6.18 17.37
C THR A 465 38.83 -6.19 15.86
N LEU A 466 39.73 -5.57 15.12
CA LEU A 466 39.73 -5.61 13.64
C LEU A 466 40.78 -6.61 13.11
N THR A 467 41.56 -7.26 14.01
CA THR A 467 42.58 -8.25 13.63
C THR A 467 42.51 -9.42 14.60
N THR A 468 42.48 -10.64 14.07
CA THR A 468 42.39 -11.87 14.84
C THR A 468 43.25 -12.93 14.17
N GLU A 469 43.98 -13.71 14.96
CA GLU A 469 44.61 -14.93 14.51
C GLU A 469 43.56 -16.05 14.56
N GLY A 470 43.43 -16.80 13.48
CA GLY A 470 42.52 -17.93 13.36
C GLY A 470 43.14 -19.10 12.65
N VAL A 471 42.55 -20.26 12.83
CA VAL A 471 42.95 -21.51 12.18
C VAL A 471 41.97 -21.84 11.07
N VAL A 472 42.47 -22.25 9.91
CA VAL A 472 41.63 -22.68 8.78
C VAL A 472 40.95 -24.00 9.13
N VAL A 473 39.61 -23.96 9.23
CA VAL A 473 38.80 -25.15 9.57
C VAL A 473 38.31 -25.87 8.31
N ALA A 474 38.02 -25.13 7.25
CA ALA A 474 37.63 -25.69 5.96
C ALA A 474 37.97 -24.74 4.79
N LEU A 475 38.23 -25.36 3.64
CA LEU A 475 38.48 -24.71 2.37
C LEU A 475 37.59 -25.29 1.27
N SER A 476 37.24 -24.47 0.29
CA SER A 476 36.52 -24.90 -0.92
C SER A 476 36.87 -24.02 -2.12
N ASP A 477 36.74 -24.59 -3.30
CA ASP A 477 36.83 -23.92 -4.61
C ASP A 477 35.45 -23.56 -5.20
N GLU A 478 34.45 -23.41 -4.35
CA GLU A 478 33.00 -23.21 -4.62
C GLU A 478 32.26 -24.51 -5.00
N GLU A 479 32.92 -25.55 -5.49
CA GLU A 479 32.27 -26.79 -5.90
C GLU A 479 32.46 -27.90 -4.84
N THR A 480 33.67 -28.04 -4.28
CA THR A 480 34.00 -29.10 -3.35
C THR A 480 34.86 -28.62 -2.19
N LEU A 481 34.79 -29.34 -1.04
CA LEU A 481 35.72 -29.16 0.05
C LEU A 481 37.09 -29.74 -0.35
N THR A 482 38.19 -29.06 0.02
CA THR A 482 39.55 -29.43 -0.30
C THR A 482 40.48 -29.14 0.87
N ASP A 483 41.59 -29.89 0.97
CA ASP A 483 42.58 -29.71 2.04
C ASP A 483 43.55 -28.56 1.76
N ALA A 484 43.73 -28.16 0.51
CA ALA A 484 44.66 -27.12 0.12
C ALA A 484 44.26 -26.45 -1.22
N ILE A 485 44.52 -25.17 -1.31
CA ILE A 485 44.35 -24.38 -2.57
C ILE A 485 45.65 -23.60 -2.79
N SER A 486 46.15 -23.66 -4.02
CA SER A 486 47.37 -22.93 -4.43
C SER A 486 47.09 -22.08 -5.65
N THR A 487 47.85 -20.99 -5.80
CA THR A 487 47.96 -20.23 -7.03
C THR A 487 49.42 -20.18 -7.47
N ASP A 488 49.68 -20.36 -8.75
CA ASP A 488 51.06 -20.31 -9.31
C ASP A 488 51.30 -18.88 -9.73
N ASP A 489 51.17 -18.20 -10.62
CA ASP A 489 51.52 -16.80 -10.91
C ASP A 489 50.29 -15.88 -11.11
N GLN A 490 49.06 -16.41 -11.05
CA GLN A 490 47.84 -15.62 -11.24
C GLN A 490 46.89 -15.78 -10.03
N ALA A 491 46.25 -14.68 -9.63
CA ALA A 491 45.26 -14.69 -8.55
C ALA A 491 44.09 -15.67 -8.86
N LYS A 492 43.72 -16.49 -7.87
CA LYS A 492 42.59 -17.43 -7.98
C LYS A 492 41.37 -16.90 -7.27
N GLU A 493 40.32 -16.68 -8.03
CA GLU A 493 39.01 -16.28 -7.52
C GLU A 493 38.18 -17.48 -7.03
N GLY A 494 37.10 -17.24 -6.29
CA GLY A 494 36.17 -18.28 -5.83
C GLY A 494 36.73 -19.18 -4.71
N VAL A 495 37.64 -18.66 -3.91
CA VAL A 495 38.20 -19.43 -2.75
C VAL A 495 37.35 -19.16 -1.52
N LEU A 496 36.74 -20.19 -0.96
CA LEU A 496 35.97 -20.15 0.29
C LEU A 496 36.79 -20.61 1.47
N VAL A 497 36.88 -19.79 2.51
CA VAL A 497 37.69 -20.08 3.72
C VAL A 497 36.79 -19.98 4.96
N VAL A 498 36.81 -20.99 5.80
CA VAL A 498 36.20 -21.00 7.14
C VAL A 498 37.31 -21.00 8.19
N LEU A 499 37.25 -20.01 9.10
CA LEU A 499 38.18 -19.92 10.25
C LEU A 499 37.46 -20.30 11.57
N ASP A 500 38.21 -20.82 12.54
CA ASP A 500 37.70 -21.02 13.91
C ASP A 500 37.31 -19.72 14.59
N LYS A 501 38.05 -18.63 14.29
CA LYS A 501 37.80 -17.26 14.78
C LYS A 501 37.95 -16.26 13.67
N THR A 502 37.07 -15.24 13.66
CA THR A 502 37.11 -14.19 12.65
C THR A 502 36.73 -12.81 13.20
N PRO A 503 37.42 -11.75 12.76
CA PRO A 503 36.98 -10.35 13.02
C PRO A 503 36.01 -9.83 11.96
N PHE A 504 35.80 -10.59 10.87
CA PHE A 504 34.94 -10.20 9.75
C PHE A 504 33.46 -10.36 10.07
N TYR A 505 32.68 -9.28 9.94
CA TYR A 505 31.22 -9.31 10.05
C TYR A 505 30.63 -9.94 8.79
N ALA A 506 29.77 -10.92 8.96
CA ALA A 506 29.03 -11.53 7.87
C ALA A 506 27.80 -10.69 7.50
N GLU A 507 27.38 -10.71 6.23
CA GLU A 507 26.14 -10.06 5.81
C GLU A 507 24.95 -10.61 6.59
N MET A 508 24.36 -9.79 7.45
CA MET A 508 23.15 -10.09 8.22
C MET A 508 22.54 -8.85 8.85
N GLY A 509 21.23 -8.90 9.16
CA GLY A 509 20.53 -7.79 9.82
C GLY A 509 20.52 -6.49 9.00
N GLY A 510 20.62 -6.58 7.66
CA GLY A 510 20.68 -5.43 6.77
C GLY A 510 22.05 -4.75 6.67
N GLN A 511 23.07 -5.24 7.38
CA GLN A 511 24.44 -4.73 7.25
C GLN A 511 25.24 -5.59 6.27
N ALA A 512 25.92 -4.94 5.31
CA ALA A 512 26.85 -5.59 4.38
C ALA A 512 28.03 -6.24 5.10
N ALA A 513 28.59 -7.27 4.48
CA ALA A 513 29.78 -7.94 4.97
C ALA A 513 31.03 -7.04 4.95
N ASP A 514 32.02 -7.38 5.75
CA ASP A 514 33.32 -6.73 5.75
C ASP A 514 34.22 -7.16 4.59
N HIS A 515 35.10 -6.28 4.21
CA HIS A 515 36.22 -6.55 3.33
C HIS A 515 37.56 -6.51 4.12
N GLY A 516 38.59 -7.05 3.55
CA GLY A 516 39.91 -7.02 4.15
C GLY A 516 40.84 -8.07 3.59
N VAL A 517 41.79 -8.50 4.41
CA VAL A 517 42.83 -9.48 4.01
C VAL A 517 43.01 -10.58 5.07
N ILE A 518 43.27 -11.78 4.61
CA ILE A 518 43.70 -12.90 5.44
C ILE A 518 45.12 -13.29 4.97
N THR A 519 46.09 -13.24 5.86
CA THR A 519 47.53 -13.48 5.52
C THR A 519 48.13 -14.56 6.39
N GLY A 520 48.95 -15.37 5.77
CA GLY A 520 49.78 -16.38 6.43
C GLY A 520 51.25 -16.23 6.03
N ALA A 521 52.08 -17.16 6.49
CA ALA A 521 53.51 -17.17 6.11
C ALA A 521 53.70 -17.42 4.60
N GLU A 522 52.80 -18.18 3.99
CA GLU A 522 52.91 -18.66 2.60
C GLU A 522 51.76 -18.22 1.70
N CYS A 523 50.83 -17.41 2.21
CA CYS A 523 49.65 -17.00 1.42
C CYS A 523 49.13 -15.61 1.75
N SER A 524 48.47 -14.98 0.76
CA SER A 524 47.67 -13.75 0.91
C SER A 524 46.33 -13.93 0.20
N LEU A 525 45.25 -13.73 0.96
CA LEU A 525 43.88 -13.79 0.48
C LEU A 525 43.19 -12.43 0.69
N ARG A 526 42.54 -11.93 -0.34
CA ARG A 526 41.69 -10.74 -0.24
C ARG A 526 40.22 -11.17 -0.07
N VAL A 527 39.60 -10.74 1.02
CA VAL A 527 38.21 -11.05 1.39
C VAL A 527 37.29 -10.07 0.66
N LEU A 528 36.34 -10.62 -0.11
CA LEU A 528 35.34 -9.86 -0.91
C LEU A 528 33.96 -9.88 -0.29
N ASP A 529 33.62 -10.99 0.40
CA ASP A 529 32.29 -11.17 1.04
C ASP A 529 32.42 -12.15 2.19
N VAL A 530 31.49 -12.08 3.15
CA VAL A 530 31.43 -13.02 4.27
C VAL A 530 29.96 -13.36 4.55
N LYS A 531 29.64 -14.65 4.58
CA LYS A 531 28.31 -15.16 4.91
C LYS A 531 28.32 -16.07 6.10
N LYS A 532 27.22 -16.08 6.86
CA LYS A 532 27.07 -16.98 8.02
C LYS A 532 26.10 -18.10 7.66
N THR A 533 26.54 -19.35 7.86
CA THR A 533 25.71 -20.53 7.66
C THR A 533 24.74 -20.74 8.84
N PRO A 534 23.67 -21.53 8.70
CA PRO A 534 22.76 -21.88 9.80
C PRO A 534 23.44 -22.57 10.98
N LYS A 535 24.54 -23.32 10.72
CA LYS A 535 25.36 -23.95 11.73
C LYS A 535 26.34 -23.00 12.45
N GLY A 536 26.42 -21.73 12.03
CA GLY A 536 27.25 -20.71 12.65
C GLY A 536 28.65 -20.54 12.08
N TYR A 537 28.98 -21.18 10.96
CA TYR A 537 30.26 -20.97 10.28
C TYR A 537 30.23 -19.62 9.50
N TYR A 538 31.34 -18.87 9.60
CA TYR A 538 31.57 -17.66 8.80
C TYR A 538 32.40 -18.05 7.58
N VAL A 539 31.82 -18.06 6.41
CA VAL A 539 32.42 -18.41 5.12
C VAL A 539 32.89 -17.13 4.45
N HIS A 540 34.20 -16.99 4.32
CA HIS A 540 34.88 -15.87 3.67
C HIS A 540 35.05 -16.20 2.18
N THR A 541 34.43 -15.44 1.31
CA THR A 541 34.66 -15.51 -0.15
C THR A 541 35.89 -14.67 -0.49
N CYS A 542 36.93 -15.32 -0.98
CA CYS A 542 38.25 -14.73 -1.14
C CYS A 542 38.78 -14.84 -2.57
N VAL A 543 39.74 -13.98 -2.86
CA VAL A 543 40.70 -14.13 -3.95
C VAL A 543 42.04 -14.49 -3.33
N LEU A 544 42.59 -15.67 -3.64
CA LEU A 544 43.95 -16.03 -3.28
C LEU A 544 44.90 -15.28 -4.21
N GLU A 545 45.55 -14.24 -3.68
CA GLU A 545 46.41 -13.34 -4.45
C GLU A 545 47.81 -13.93 -4.66
N SER A 546 48.28 -14.73 -3.69
CA SER A 546 49.56 -15.40 -3.80
C SER A 546 49.68 -16.61 -2.85
N GLY A 547 50.45 -17.61 -3.25
CA GLY A 547 50.90 -18.70 -2.45
C GLY A 547 49.94 -19.88 -2.30
N ILE A 548 49.98 -20.58 -1.17
CA ILE A 548 49.15 -21.74 -0.88
C ILE A 548 48.50 -21.61 0.50
N VAL A 549 47.21 -21.96 0.61
CA VAL A 549 46.45 -22.06 1.86
C VAL A 549 46.01 -23.50 2.08
N LYS A 550 46.12 -23.99 3.31
CA LYS A 550 45.76 -25.35 3.73
C LYS A 550 44.84 -25.34 4.95
N VAL A 551 44.06 -26.40 5.08
CA VAL A 551 43.34 -26.68 6.33
C VAL A 551 44.33 -26.89 7.45
N GLY A 552 44.11 -26.24 8.60
CA GLY A 552 45.01 -26.23 9.74
C GLY A 552 46.03 -25.09 9.76
N ASP A 553 46.13 -24.28 8.72
CA ASP A 553 47.01 -23.12 8.70
C ASP A 553 46.56 -22.05 9.72
N HIS A 554 47.56 -21.45 10.39
CA HIS A 554 47.38 -20.30 11.27
C HIS A 554 47.49 -19.02 10.45
N LEU A 555 46.39 -18.28 10.33
CA LEU A 555 46.31 -17.10 9.50
C LEU A 555 45.92 -15.88 10.34
N THR A 556 46.39 -14.69 9.93
CA THR A 556 46.00 -13.41 10.50
C THR A 556 44.89 -12.80 9.62
N ALA A 557 43.69 -12.73 10.15
CA ALA A 557 42.52 -12.12 9.53
C ALA A 557 42.44 -10.65 9.95
N LYS A 558 42.46 -9.73 8.98
CA LYS A 558 42.47 -8.27 9.20
C LYS A 558 41.40 -7.56 8.36
N VAL A 559 40.45 -6.96 9.04
CA VAL A 559 39.37 -6.17 8.43
C VAL A 559 39.88 -4.83 7.91
N ASP A 560 39.38 -4.38 6.74
CA ASP A 560 39.59 -3.02 6.29
C ASP A 560 38.87 -2.04 7.23
N LYS A 561 39.68 -1.29 7.97
CA LYS A 561 39.20 -0.34 8.99
C LYS A 561 38.34 0.76 8.39
N GLU A 562 38.71 1.29 7.22
CA GLU A 562 37.98 2.42 6.62
C GLU A 562 36.64 1.95 6.10
N TYR A 563 36.59 0.78 5.46
CA TYR A 563 35.38 0.14 4.96
C TYR A 563 34.40 -0.19 6.12
N ARG A 564 34.86 -0.89 7.17
CA ARG A 564 34.09 -1.16 8.38
C ARG A 564 33.54 0.11 9.03
N MET A 565 34.36 1.14 9.17
CA MET A 565 33.94 2.39 9.78
C MET A 565 32.92 3.15 8.92
N ALA A 566 32.99 3.04 7.59
CA ALA A 566 31.98 3.64 6.72
C ALA A 566 30.62 2.95 6.93
N ILE A 567 30.59 1.63 6.98
CA ILE A 567 29.36 0.85 7.28
C ILE A 567 28.84 1.19 8.69
N ALA A 568 29.71 1.19 9.71
CA ALA A 568 29.31 1.50 11.09
C ALA A 568 28.70 2.92 11.24
N ARG A 569 29.21 3.92 10.48
CA ARG A 569 28.61 5.28 10.42
C ARG A 569 27.21 5.22 9.83
N ASN A 570 27.04 4.56 8.69
CA ASN A 570 25.76 4.40 8.02
C ASN A 570 24.77 3.66 8.91
N HIS A 571 25.21 2.60 9.59
CA HIS A 571 24.34 1.80 10.45
C HIS A 571 23.89 2.59 11.71
N THR A 572 24.81 3.31 12.36
CA THR A 572 24.45 4.16 13.50
C THR A 572 23.54 5.32 13.09
N ALA A 573 23.79 5.92 11.91
CA ALA A 573 22.92 6.97 11.36
C ALA A 573 21.50 6.46 11.05
N THR A 574 21.36 5.16 10.72
CA THR A 574 20.04 4.56 10.50
C THR A 574 19.19 4.53 11.78
N HIS A 575 19.79 4.23 12.94
CA HIS A 575 19.10 4.34 14.23
C HIS A 575 18.66 5.78 14.54
N LEU A 576 19.54 6.77 14.29
CA LEU A 576 19.17 8.18 14.43
C LEU A 576 18.05 8.57 13.46
N LEU A 577 18.11 8.09 12.22
CA LEU A 577 17.09 8.34 11.20
C LEU A 577 15.73 7.78 11.60
N GLN A 578 15.67 6.56 12.11
CA GLN A 578 14.42 5.94 12.57
C GLN A 578 13.78 6.76 13.68
N ALA A 579 14.55 7.14 14.71
CA ALA A 579 14.04 7.95 15.82
C ALA A 579 13.57 9.33 15.35
N ALA A 580 14.32 9.99 14.46
CA ALA A 580 13.95 11.28 13.89
C ALA A 580 12.68 11.21 13.01
N LEU A 581 12.53 10.14 12.23
CA LEU A 581 11.32 9.93 11.44
C LEU A 581 10.09 9.74 12.34
N ARG A 582 10.22 9.01 13.44
CA ARG A 582 9.12 8.86 14.43
C ARG A 582 8.77 10.19 15.09
N GLU A 583 9.77 10.99 15.46
CA GLU A 583 9.53 12.32 16.03
C GLU A 583 8.80 13.26 15.07
N VAL A 584 9.11 13.21 13.78
CA VAL A 584 8.54 14.15 12.78
C VAL A 584 7.22 13.66 12.20
N LEU A 585 7.11 12.36 11.92
CA LEU A 585 5.98 11.77 11.19
C LEU A 585 4.99 11.05 12.11
N GLY A 586 5.44 10.62 13.31
CA GLY A 586 4.61 9.94 14.31
C GLY A 586 4.99 8.48 14.55
N ASP A 587 4.38 7.90 15.58
CA ASP A 587 4.70 6.56 16.10
C ASP A 587 4.39 5.39 15.17
N HIS A 588 3.58 5.61 14.14
CA HIS A 588 3.29 4.62 13.10
C HIS A 588 4.49 4.29 12.20
N VAL A 589 5.57 5.07 12.30
CA VAL A 589 6.79 4.79 11.56
C VAL A 589 7.51 3.60 12.18
N HIS A 590 7.54 2.49 11.45
CA HIS A 590 8.27 1.27 11.79
C HIS A 590 9.18 0.88 10.65
N GLN A 591 10.34 0.30 10.97
CA GLN A 591 11.22 -0.26 9.97
C GLN A 591 10.55 -1.42 9.23
N ALA A 592 10.49 -1.33 7.91
CA ALA A 592 10.04 -2.39 7.01
C ALA A 592 11.22 -3.14 6.38
N GLY A 593 12.38 -2.51 6.33
CA GLY A 593 13.63 -3.07 5.84
C GLY A 593 14.76 -2.05 5.98
N SER A 594 16.00 -2.53 5.96
CA SER A 594 17.17 -1.65 5.91
C SER A 594 18.33 -2.34 5.22
N TYR A 595 19.25 -1.57 4.66
CA TYR A 595 20.51 -2.05 4.12
C TYR A 595 21.57 -0.95 4.24
N GLN A 596 22.72 -1.29 4.81
CA GLN A 596 23.84 -0.39 5.00
C GLN A 596 25.12 -1.01 4.43
N ASP A 597 25.70 -0.33 3.45
CA ASP A 597 27.05 -0.62 2.95
C ASP A 597 28.00 0.56 3.21
N ALA A 598 29.21 0.51 2.68
CA ALA A 598 30.20 1.56 2.86
C ALA A 598 29.85 2.87 2.13
N SER A 599 28.95 2.83 1.16
CA SER A 599 28.63 3.95 0.28
C SER A 599 27.34 4.69 0.67
N ILE A 600 26.30 3.94 1.09
CA ILE A 600 24.95 4.44 1.27
C ILE A 600 24.21 3.66 2.37
N THR A 601 23.20 4.25 2.94
CA THR A 601 22.19 3.56 3.74
C THR A 601 20.83 3.65 3.06
N HIS A 602 20.13 2.50 2.99
CA HIS A 602 18.73 2.41 2.60
C HIS A 602 17.90 2.10 3.84
N PHE A 603 16.84 2.87 4.05
CA PHE A 603 15.92 2.67 5.15
C PHE A 603 14.48 2.67 4.63
N ASP A 604 13.83 1.51 4.70
CA ASP A 604 12.43 1.31 4.33
C ASP A 604 11.57 1.38 5.59
N PHE A 605 10.52 2.21 5.55
CA PHE A 605 9.67 2.44 6.70
C PHE A 605 8.20 2.57 6.30
N THR A 606 7.33 2.26 7.26
CA THR A 606 5.87 2.38 7.08
C THR A 606 5.46 3.86 7.09
N HIS A 607 4.89 4.32 5.98
CA HIS A 607 4.27 5.65 5.90
C HIS A 607 3.34 5.70 4.67
N PHE A 608 2.20 6.37 4.82
CA PHE A 608 1.08 6.34 3.88
C PHE A 608 1.15 7.39 2.75
N SER A 609 2.05 8.38 2.86
CA SER A 609 2.23 9.46 1.87
C SER A 609 3.70 9.70 1.54
N ALA A 610 4.00 10.46 0.49
CA ALA A 610 5.34 10.98 0.27
C ALA A 610 5.70 11.93 1.42
N VAL A 611 6.95 11.86 1.88
CA VAL A 611 7.47 12.78 2.91
C VAL A 611 7.76 14.12 2.24
N THR A 612 7.25 15.20 2.82
CA THR A 612 7.44 16.55 2.24
C THR A 612 8.89 17.01 2.33
N PRO A 613 9.34 17.95 1.47
CA PRO A 613 10.67 18.52 1.56
C PRO A 613 10.95 19.15 2.92
N GLU A 614 9.95 19.76 3.55
CA GLU A 614 10.04 20.38 4.87
C GLU A 614 10.23 19.34 5.97
N GLU A 615 9.48 18.24 5.92
CA GLU A 615 9.61 17.10 6.84
C GLU A 615 10.99 16.45 6.68
N LEU A 616 11.44 16.20 5.43
CA LEU A 616 12.79 15.67 5.16
C LEU A 616 13.90 16.59 5.70
N ALA A 617 13.75 17.89 5.50
CA ALA A 617 14.72 18.88 6.04
C ALA A 617 14.75 18.84 7.57
N ARG A 618 13.58 18.72 8.24
CA ARG A 618 13.47 18.59 9.68
C ARG A 618 14.11 17.31 10.20
N VAL A 619 13.81 16.17 9.57
CA VAL A 619 14.43 14.86 9.90
C VAL A 619 15.95 14.95 9.77
N GLN A 620 16.45 15.46 8.63
CA GLN A 620 17.88 15.61 8.40
C GLN A 620 18.53 16.54 9.44
N LYS A 621 17.85 17.62 9.82
CA LYS A 621 18.34 18.53 10.86
C LYS A 621 18.48 17.81 12.20
N ILE A 622 17.42 17.10 12.66
CA ILE A 622 17.43 16.35 13.93
C ILE A 622 18.59 15.35 13.96
N VAL A 623 18.75 14.55 12.89
CA VAL A 623 19.85 13.56 12.83
C VAL A 623 21.21 14.26 12.97
N ASN A 624 21.44 15.39 12.27
CA ASN A 624 22.71 16.10 12.37
C ASN A 624 22.88 16.77 13.74
N ASP A 625 21.82 17.30 14.36
CA ASP A 625 21.89 17.83 15.72
C ASP A 625 22.35 16.75 16.70
N LYS A 626 21.81 15.51 16.59
CA LYS A 626 22.24 14.36 17.42
C LYS A 626 23.67 13.89 17.12
N ILE A 627 24.16 14.10 15.91
CA ILE A 627 25.57 13.90 15.57
C ILE A 627 26.45 14.95 16.29
N TYR A 628 26.06 16.22 16.27
CA TYR A 628 26.80 17.32 16.90
C TYR A 628 26.74 17.28 18.43
N GLU A 629 25.65 16.75 19.04
CA GLU A 629 25.55 16.50 20.48
C GLU A 629 26.59 15.50 20.98
N SER A 630 27.21 14.72 20.10
CA SER A 630 28.31 13.80 20.43
C SER A 630 27.89 12.75 21.47
N MET A 631 26.74 12.13 21.26
CA MET A 631 26.14 11.15 22.16
C MET A 631 26.92 9.81 22.16
N ASN A 632 27.02 9.19 23.33
CA ASN A 632 27.67 7.87 23.45
C ASN A 632 26.76 6.76 22.93
N VAL A 633 27.35 5.84 22.18
CA VAL A 633 26.67 4.63 21.70
C VAL A 633 27.13 3.44 22.56
N THR A 634 26.24 2.96 23.38
CA THR A 634 26.50 1.81 24.27
C THR A 634 25.84 0.54 23.74
N VAL A 635 26.51 -0.58 23.96
CA VAL A 635 26.01 -1.89 23.51
C VAL A 635 26.05 -2.84 24.68
N LYS A 636 24.92 -3.51 24.95
CA LYS A 636 24.78 -4.49 26.04
C LYS A 636 24.06 -5.74 25.55
N GLU A 637 24.50 -6.90 26.01
CA GLU A 637 23.76 -8.14 25.88
C GLU A 637 22.96 -8.39 27.16
N MET A 638 21.67 -8.71 27.00
CA MET A 638 20.78 -8.93 28.13
C MET A 638 19.62 -9.86 27.77
N PRO A 639 18.93 -10.45 28.76
CA PRO A 639 17.70 -11.20 28.52
C PRO A 639 16.64 -10.34 27.81
N ILE A 640 15.92 -10.95 26.86
CA ILE A 640 14.93 -10.25 26.01
C ILE A 640 13.86 -9.55 26.84
N GLU A 641 13.45 -10.14 27.97
CA GLU A 641 12.43 -9.54 28.85
C GLU A 641 12.92 -8.28 29.58
N GLU A 642 14.23 -8.20 29.88
CA GLU A 642 14.82 -6.98 30.44
C GLU A 642 14.94 -5.90 29.36
N ALA A 643 15.33 -6.28 28.15
CA ALA A 643 15.44 -5.35 27.02
C ALA A 643 14.08 -4.73 26.65
N LYS A 644 13.00 -5.51 26.68
CA LYS A 644 11.63 -4.98 26.49
C LYS A 644 11.23 -3.97 27.56
N LYS A 645 11.58 -4.20 28.83
CA LYS A 645 11.31 -3.25 29.94
C LYS A 645 12.03 -1.91 29.77
N LEU A 646 13.15 -1.89 29.05
CA LEU A 646 13.86 -0.65 28.70
C LEU A 646 13.21 0.11 27.53
N GLY A 647 12.12 -0.40 26.97
CA GLY A 647 11.47 0.19 25.78
C GLY A 647 12.23 -0.04 24.50
N ALA A 648 13.18 -1.00 24.47
CA ALA A 648 13.98 -1.27 23.29
C ALA A 648 13.11 -1.78 22.13
N MET A 649 13.20 -1.13 20.97
CA MET A 649 12.46 -1.51 19.77
C MET A 649 13.01 -2.79 19.16
N ALA A 650 12.11 -3.73 18.88
CA ALA A 650 12.38 -4.97 18.17
C ALA A 650 11.82 -4.89 16.74
N LEU A 651 12.50 -5.46 15.76
CA LEU A 651 11.98 -5.57 14.40
C LEU A 651 10.79 -6.54 14.34
N PHE A 652 9.73 -6.14 13.67
CA PHE A 652 8.57 -6.99 13.48
C PHE A 652 8.92 -8.24 12.64
N GLY A 653 8.62 -9.41 13.20
CA GLY A 653 8.73 -10.70 12.48
C GLY A 653 10.04 -11.44 12.63
N GLU A 654 11.06 -10.90 13.31
CA GLU A 654 12.28 -11.62 13.62
C GLU A 654 12.13 -12.49 14.86
N LYS A 655 12.74 -13.69 14.82
CA LYS A 655 12.83 -14.58 15.98
C LYS A 655 14.10 -14.26 16.74
N TYR A 656 13.96 -13.66 17.89
CA TYR A 656 15.08 -13.37 18.79
C TYR A 656 15.36 -14.54 19.73
N GLY A 657 16.63 -14.73 20.08
CA GLY A 657 17.04 -15.68 21.12
C GLY A 657 16.63 -15.21 22.53
N LYS A 658 16.93 -16.03 23.54
CA LYS A 658 16.69 -15.67 24.95
C LYS A 658 17.53 -14.47 25.40
N VAL A 659 18.69 -14.24 24.79
CA VAL A 659 19.58 -13.11 25.01
C VAL A 659 19.64 -12.29 23.74
N VAL A 660 19.50 -10.98 23.85
CA VAL A 660 19.52 -10.03 22.74
C VAL A 660 20.59 -8.96 22.96
N ARG A 661 21.14 -8.48 21.86
CA ARG A 661 22.08 -7.36 21.85
C ARG A 661 21.29 -6.06 21.67
N VAL A 662 21.41 -5.14 22.61
CA VAL A 662 20.74 -3.84 22.63
C VAL A 662 21.75 -2.75 22.37
N VAL A 663 21.47 -1.93 21.38
CA VAL A 663 22.23 -0.71 21.06
C VAL A 663 21.43 0.48 21.60
N ASP A 664 22.06 1.26 22.46
CA ASP A 664 21.47 2.42 23.10
C ASP A 664 22.29 3.68 22.83
N ILE A 665 21.63 4.71 22.32
CA ILE A 665 22.21 6.04 22.04
C ILE A 665 21.65 7.03 23.07
N GLU A 666 22.19 6.97 24.30
CA GLU A 666 21.82 7.79 25.45
C GLU A 666 20.30 7.95 25.67
N GLY A 667 19.54 6.81 25.49
CA GLY A 667 18.08 6.75 25.68
C GLY A 667 17.26 7.42 24.58
N TRP A 668 17.89 8.09 23.61
CA TRP A 668 17.17 8.70 22.49
C TRP A 668 16.76 7.68 21.41
N SER A 669 17.62 6.66 21.17
CA SER A 669 17.30 5.49 20.36
C SER A 669 17.82 4.24 21.06
N THR A 670 16.94 3.30 21.37
CA THR A 670 17.27 2.02 21.99
C THR A 670 16.65 0.89 21.18
N GLU A 671 17.48 0.03 20.55
CA GLU A 671 17.02 -0.95 19.58
C GLU A 671 17.75 -2.28 19.70
N PHE A 672 17.08 -3.38 19.32
CA PHE A 672 17.70 -4.70 19.16
C PHE A 672 18.52 -4.69 17.88
N CYS A 673 19.83 -4.76 17.97
CA CYS A 673 20.70 -4.72 16.81
C CYS A 673 21.97 -5.54 16.97
N GLY A 674 22.22 -6.45 16.01
CA GLY A 674 23.44 -7.27 15.93
C GLY A 674 24.58 -6.63 15.13
N GLY A 675 24.39 -5.46 14.55
CA GLY A 675 25.35 -4.80 13.66
C GLY A 675 26.53 -4.14 14.37
N THR A 676 27.45 -3.57 13.58
CA THR A 676 28.58 -2.79 14.08
C THR A 676 28.26 -1.31 14.08
N HIS A 677 28.66 -0.61 15.14
CA HIS A 677 28.36 0.79 15.36
C HIS A 677 29.59 1.63 15.73
N VAL A 678 29.49 2.92 15.52
CA VAL A 678 30.46 3.87 16.08
C VAL A 678 30.27 3.95 17.61
N LYS A 679 31.29 4.37 18.33
CA LYS A 679 31.25 4.50 19.81
C LYS A 679 30.63 5.81 20.26
N ASN A 680 30.55 6.79 19.37
CA ASN A 680 30.01 8.12 19.62
C ASN A 680 29.44 8.69 18.32
N THR A 681 28.30 9.38 18.37
CA THR A 681 27.60 9.88 17.19
C THR A 681 28.42 10.90 16.38
N ALA A 682 29.32 11.66 17.02
CA ALA A 682 30.22 12.57 16.30
C ALA A 682 31.11 11.86 15.26
N GLN A 683 31.41 10.55 15.44
CA GLN A 683 32.18 9.76 14.50
C GLN A 683 31.46 9.50 13.16
N ILE A 684 30.14 9.75 13.10
CA ILE A 684 29.35 9.72 11.85
C ILE A 684 29.83 10.84 10.91
N GLY A 685 30.19 12.02 11.44
CA GLY A 685 30.79 13.13 10.72
C GLY A 685 29.81 13.96 9.89
N GLY A 686 28.55 13.57 9.80
CA GLY A 686 27.47 14.26 9.10
C GLY A 686 26.56 13.29 8.33
N PHE A 687 25.31 13.73 8.11
CA PHE A 687 24.26 12.95 7.48
C PHE A 687 23.52 13.77 6.42
N LYS A 688 23.28 13.17 5.25
CA LYS A 688 22.52 13.80 4.16
C LYS A 688 21.55 12.82 3.54
N ILE A 689 20.27 13.16 3.52
CA ILE A 689 19.26 12.48 2.73
C ILE A 689 19.52 12.75 1.24
N VAL A 690 19.57 11.69 0.46
CA VAL A 690 19.84 11.71 -0.99
C VAL A 690 18.55 11.65 -1.78
N SER A 691 17.67 10.73 -1.39
CA SER A 691 16.37 10.53 -2.05
C SER A 691 15.32 10.03 -1.07
N GLU A 692 14.07 10.24 -1.43
CA GLU A 692 12.90 9.64 -0.79
C GLU A 692 11.99 9.11 -1.90
N SER A 693 11.52 7.86 -1.79
CA SER A 693 10.72 7.20 -2.83
C SER A 693 9.77 6.16 -2.26
N SER A 694 8.79 5.74 -3.05
CA SER A 694 7.92 4.62 -2.71
C SER A 694 8.55 3.30 -3.13
N VAL A 695 8.55 2.30 -2.25
CA VAL A 695 8.99 0.93 -2.55
C VAL A 695 7.78 0.01 -2.75
N ALA A 696 6.77 0.19 -1.92
CA ALA A 696 5.50 -0.53 -1.98
C ALA A 696 4.38 0.35 -1.43
N ALA A 697 3.14 -0.10 -1.55
CA ALA A 697 2.01 0.59 -0.92
C ALA A 697 2.22 0.66 0.60
N GLY A 698 2.19 1.88 1.15
CA GLY A 698 2.41 2.12 2.58
C GLY A 698 3.86 1.98 3.04
N ILE A 699 4.83 1.79 2.13
CA ILE A 699 6.26 1.70 2.45
C ILE A 699 7.04 2.73 1.65
N ARG A 700 7.79 3.55 2.37
CA ARG A 700 8.69 4.58 1.82
C ARG A 700 10.14 4.19 2.06
N ARG A 701 11.02 4.58 1.15
CA ARG A 701 12.47 4.43 1.27
C ARG A 701 13.16 5.77 1.37
N ILE A 702 14.04 5.92 2.35
CA ILE A 702 15.04 6.97 2.37
C ILE A 702 16.40 6.37 2.02
N GLU A 703 17.10 7.06 1.13
CA GLU A 703 18.51 6.82 0.85
C GLU A 703 19.32 7.97 1.45
N ALA A 704 20.39 7.66 2.16
CA ALA A 704 21.22 8.66 2.81
C ALA A 704 22.70 8.27 2.82
N VAL A 705 23.56 9.27 2.98
CA VAL A 705 25.02 9.12 3.04
C VAL A 705 25.58 9.81 4.29
N THR A 706 26.73 9.27 4.77
CA THR A 706 27.43 9.80 5.95
C THR A 706 28.92 10.06 5.70
N GLY A 707 29.54 10.79 6.58
CA GLY A 707 31.00 10.94 6.67
C GLY A 707 31.65 11.38 5.36
N ARG A 708 32.65 10.62 4.89
CA ARG A 708 33.41 10.95 3.66
C ARG A 708 32.54 10.98 2.40
N ASN A 709 31.50 10.12 2.31
CA ASN A 709 30.63 10.07 1.15
C ASN A 709 29.79 11.35 0.99
N LEU A 710 29.48 12.01 2.09
CA LEU A 710 28.85 13.34 2.08
C LEU A 710 29.76 14.38 1.41
N LEU A 711 31.06 14.40 1.77
CA LEU A 711 32.04 15.31 1.17
C LEU A 711 32.28 15.01 -0.31
N ILE A 712 32.45 13.72 -0.65
CA ILE A 712 32.61 13.28 -2.05
C ILE A 712 31.43 13.78 -2.89
N ARG A 713 30.21 13.59 -2.38
CA ARG A 713 28.99 14.02 -3.06
C ARG A 713 28.91 15.55 -3.21
N ALA A 714 29.27 16.29 -2.15
CA ALA A 714 29.30 17.76 -2.19
C ALA A 714 30.29 18.25 -3.26
N ASN A 715 31.50 17.70 -3.32
CA ASN A 715 32.50 18.03 -4.30
C ASN A 715 32.07 17.71 -5.74
N LEU A 716 31.39 16.54 -5.94
CA LEU A 716 30.84 16.19 -7.25
C LEU A 716 29.73 17.17 -7.69
N GLN A 717 28.85 17.56 -6.77
CA GLN A 717 27.81 18.55 -7.06
C GLN A 717 28.41 19.93 -7.40
N GLU A 718 29.44 20.36 -6.65
CA GLU A 718 30.15 21.59 -6.94
C GLU A 718 30.84 21.54 -8.30
N ALA A 719 31.54 20.44 -8.64
CA ALA A 719 32.16 20.25 -9.94
C ALA A 719 31.13 20.28 -11.09
N MET A 720 29.96 19.67 -10.88
CA MET A 720 28.84 19.71 -11.85
C MET A 720 28.34 21.14 -12.05
N LEU A 721 28.16 21.92 -10.95
CA LEU A 721 27.76 23.33 -11.01
C LEU A 721 28.81 24.17 -11.76
N HIS A 722 30.10 23.93 -11.54
CA HIS A 722 31.16 24.57 -12.30
C HIS A 722 31.10 24.26 -13.79
N THR A 723 30.84 23.00 -14.14
CA THR A 723 30.67 22.60 -15.54
C THR A 723 29.49 23.32 -16.19
N VAL A 724 28.35 23.40 -15.52
CA VAL A 724 27.17 24.14 -16.01
C VAL A 724 27.45 25.63 -16.10
N ALA A 725 28.15 26.23 -15.10
CA ALA A 725 28.55 27.64 -15.14
C ALA A 725 29.46 27.95 -16.34
N ASN A 726 30.44 27.10 -16.60
CA ASN A 726 31.32 27.22 -17.79
C ASN A 726 30.53 27.10 -19.10
N THR A 727 29.64 26.14 -19.22
CA THR A 727 28.79 25.93 -20.40
C THR A 727 27.92 27.15 -20.69
N LEU A 728 27.29 27.72 -19.65
CA LEU A 728 26.44 28.89 -19.78
C LEU A 728 27.26 30.22 -19.81
N LYS A 729 28.58 30.16 -19.69
CA LYS A 729 29.45 31.34 -19.55
C LYS A 729 29.07 32.25 -18.38
N ALA A 730 28.75 31.67 -17.24
CA ALA A 730 28.52 32.39 -15.99
C ALA A 730 29.87 32.74 -15.34
N ASN A 731 29.96 33.88 -14.69
CA ASN A 731 31.21 34.32 -14.05
C ASN A 731 31.62 33.46 -12.85
N ASN A 732 30.64 32.91 -12.12
CA ASN A 732 30.81 32.02 -10.99
C ASN A 732 29.51 31.22 -10.74
N ILE A 733 29.55 30.25 -9.83
CA ILE A 733 28.39 29.41 -9.47
C ILE A 733 27.24 30.27 -8.93
N THR A 734 27.50 31.30 -8.15
CA THR A 734 26.46 32.15 -7.56
C THR A 734 25.68 32.97 -8.58
N SER A 735 26.32 33.30 -9.71
CA SER A 735 25.67 34.01 -10.83
C SER A 735 24.94 33.09 -11.80
N LEU A 736 24.99 31.74 -11.61
CA LEU A 736 24.41 30.75 -12.49
C LEU A 736 22.90 30.91 -12.72
N PRO A 737 22.04 31.13 -11.69
CA PRO A 737 20.61 31.34 -11.91
C PRO A 737 20.34 32.55 -12.81
N ILE A 738 20.99 33.67 -12.57
CA ILE A 738 20.84 34.91 -13.34
C ILE A 738 21.27 34.69 -14.80
N ARG A 739 22.40 33.98 -15.00
CA ARG A 739 22.86 33.67 -16.37
C ARG A 739 21.95 32.69 -17.11
N ALA A 740 21.41 31.69 -16.41
CA ALA A 740 20.43 30.76 -16.98
C ALA A 740 19.15 31.50 -17.43
N GLU A 741 18.63 32.42 -16.61
CA GLU A 741 17.49 33.26 -17.00
C GLU A 741 17.81 34.15 -18.21
N ALA A 742 19.01 34.73 -18.25
CA ALA A 742 19.46 35.54 -19.38
C ALA A 742 19.53 34.71 -20.66
N VAL A 743 20.11 33.51 -20.63
CA VAL A 743 20.18 32.61 -21.79
C VAL A 743 18.78 32.20 -22.28
N MET A 744 17.86 31.95 -21.38
CA MET A 744 16.45 31.65 -21.74
C MET A 744 15.77 32.85 -22.40
N ALA A 745 16.02 34.06 -21.90
CA ALA A 745 15.50 35.31 -22.49
C ALA A 745 16.13 35.58 -23.88
N GLU A 746 17.46 35.41 -24.01
CA GLU A 746 18.18 35.51 -25.28
C GLU A 746 17.61 34.51 -26.30
N ASN A 747 17.40 33.26 -25.93
CA ASN A 747 16.84 32.23 -26.81
C ASN A 747 15.42 32.60 -27.29
N LYS A 748 14.58 33.08 -26.36
CA LYS A 748 13.22 33.54 -26.71
C LYS A 748 13.23 34.71 -27.66
N ALA A 749 14.16 35.68 -27.45
CA ALA A 749 14.32 36.82 -28.33
C ALA A 749 14.80 36.42 -29.74
N MET A 750 15.83 35.53 -29.82
CA MET A 750 16.30 34.99 -31.09
C MET A 750 15.24 34.21 -31.85
N SER A 751 14.42 33.40 -31.14
CA SER A 751 13.31 32.67 -31.76
C SER A 751 12.29 33.64 -32.39
N LYS A 752 11.97 34.72 -31.67
CA LYS A 752 11.06 35.77 -32.19
C LYS A 752 11.66 36.49 -33.40
N GLU A 753 12.91 36.90 -33.31
CA GLU A 753 13.63 37.55 -34.41
C GLU A 753 13.70 36.64 -35.68
N LEU A 754 13.97 35.34 -35.47
CA LEU A 754 13.96 34.37 -36.54
C LEU A 754 12.58 34.26 -37.23
N GLU A 755 11.51 34.28 -36.48
CA GLU A 755 10.16 34.27 -37.02
C GLU A 755 9.83 35.58 -37.76
N GLU A 756 10.29 36.73 -37.27
CA GLU A 756 10.14 38.01 -37.95
C GLU A 756 10.94 38.08 -39.25
N ILE A 757 12.17 37.54 -39.29
CA ILE A 757 12.98 37.44 -40.48
C ILE A 757 12.32 36.51 -41.51
N LYS A 758 11.85 35.34 -41.07
CA LYS A 758 11.13 34.40 -41.95
C LYS A 758 9.89 35.06 -42.57
N ALA A 759 9.12 35.80 -41.77
CA ALA A 759 7.97 36.56 -42.27
C ALA A 759 8.34 37.66 -43.28
N LYS A 760 9.44 38.43 -43.05
CA LYS A 760 9.95 39.41 -43.99
C LYS A 760 10.41 38.78 -45.31
N VAL A 761 11.13 37.66 -45.27
CA VAL A 761 11.55 36.92 -46.47
C VAL A 761 10.33 36.39 -47.22
N ALA A 762 9.34 35.88 -46.53
CA ALA A 762 8.08 35.45 -47.14
C ALA A 762 7.33 36.61 -47.82
N ALA A 763 7.25 37.76 -47.19
CA ALA A 763 6.59 38.95 -47.73
C ALA A 763 7.32 39.48 -49.01
N SER A 764 8.66 39.52 -49.02
CA SER A 764 9.47 39.90 -50.19
C SER A 764 9.21 38.98 -51.39
N LYS A 765 9.04 37.68 -51.14
CA LYS A 765 8.70 36.73 -52.21
C LYS A 765 7.28 36.93 -52.77
N VAL A 766 6.35 37.42 -51.97
CA VAL A 766 4.98 37.72 -52.40
C VAL A 766 4.92 38.87 -53.40
N ASP A 767 5.71 39.93 -53.22
CA ASP A 767 5.72 41.10 -54.07
C ASP A 767 6.20 40.75 -55.51
N SER A 768 7.07 39.74 -55.63
CA SER A 768 7.56 39.25 -56.92
C SER A 768 6.69 38.17 -57.62
N LEU A 769 5.73 37.60 -56.90
CA LEU A 769 4.88 36.51 -57.44
C LEU A 769 3.99 36.96 -58.60
N PHE A 770 3.60 38.25 -58.66
CA PHE A 770 2.74 38.77 -59.68
C PHE A 770 3.51 39.43 -60.86
N ASP A 771 4.83 39.52 -60.81
CA ASP A 771 5.66 40.06 -61.91
C ASP A 771 5.57 39.19 -63.17
N ASN A 772 5.45 37.87 -62.99
CA ASN A 772 5.31 36.90 -64.06
C ASN A 772 3.99 36.12 -64.03
N ALA A 773 2.95 36.68 -63.39
CA ALA A 773 1.65 36.01 -63.26
C ALA A 773 0.91 35.87 -64.57
N GLU A 774 0.37 34.69 -64.84
CA GLU A 774 -0.47 34.42 -65.98
C GLU A 774 -1.82 35.15 -65.83
N GLU A 775 -2.43 35.59 -66.96
CA GLU A 775 -3.71 36.27 -66.93
C GLU A 775 -4.75 35.47 -67.73
N VAL A 776 -5.89 35.22 -67.10
CA VAL A 776 -7.02 34.50 -67.69
C VAL A 776 -8.33 35.23 -67.39
N GLY A 777 -9.08 35.58 -68.43
CA GLY A 777 -10.35 36.31 -68.27
C GLY A 777 -10.21 37.63 -67.53
N GLY A 778 -9.02 38.26 -67.59
CA GLY A 778 -8.70 39.48 -66.91
C GLY A 778 -8.52 39.26 -65.38
N VAL A 779 -8.07 38.07 -64.92
CA VAL A 779 -7.68 37.72 -63.58
C VAL A 779 -6.22 37.25 -63.57
N LYS A 780 -5.38 37.90 -62.77
CA LYS A 780 -3.98 37.45 -62.59
C LYS A 780 -3.89 36.24 -61.68
N ILE A 781 -3.18 35.21 -62.10
CA ILE A 781 -3.00 33.95 -61.36
C ILE A 781 -1.52 33.81 -60.94
N ALA A 782 -1.31 33.72 -59.63
CA ALA A 782 0.02 33.42 -59.09
C ALA A 782 -0.02 32.10 -58.33
N SER A 783 0.94 31.23 -58.61
CA SER A 783 1.12 29.97 -57.83
C SER A 783 2.55 29.81 -57.39
N ALA A 784 2.78 29.33 -56.14
CA ALA A 784 4.14 29.12 -55.65
C ALA A 784 4.21 28.02 -54.60
N TYR A 785 5.38 27.35 -54.52
CA TYR A 785 5.72 26.39 -53.50
C TYR A 785 6.88 26.91 -52.64
N PHE A 786 6.70 26.80 -51.31
CA PHE A 786 7.65 27.28 -50.32
C PHE A 786 8.04 26.16 -49.34
N THR A 787 9.33 25.91 -49.17
CA THR A 787 9.86 25.02 -48.14
C THR A 787 10.08 25.78 -46.83
N GLY A 788 9.88 25.12 -45.69
CA GLY A 788 10.02 25.72 -44.35
C GLY A 788 8.95 26.75 -43.99
N THR A 789 7.81 26.76 -44.67
CA THR A 789 6.73 27.77 -44.49
C THR A 789 5.51 27.15 -43.85
N THR A 790 5.09 27.70 -42.73
CA THR A 790 3.91 27.24 -41.94
C THR A 790 2.57 27.72 -42.55
N GLY A 791 1.48 27.07 -42.21
CA GLY A 791 0.14 27.47 -42.65
C GLY A 791 -0.21 28.89 -42.25
N ASP A 792 0.21 29.36 -41.06
CA ASP A 792 -0.03 30.71 -40.57
C ASP A 792 0.77 31.76 -41.43
N THR A 793 1.99 31.43 -41.76
CA THR A 793 2.77 32.29 -42.67
C THR A 793 2.12 32.37 -44.07
N LEU A 794 1.63 31.24 -44.62
CA LEU A 794 0.89 31.24 -45.90
C LEU A 794 -0.38 32.09 -45.77
N ARG A 795 -1.10 32.07 -44.67
CA ARG A 795 -2.27 32.92 -44.44
C ARG A 795 -1.90 34.39 -44.48
N GLY A 796 -0.83 34.78 -43.74
CA GLY A 796 -0.33 36.16 -43.77
C GLY A 796 0.11 36.63 -45.18
N MET A 797 0.70 35.74 -45.99
CA MET A 797 1.02 36.01 -47.37
C MET A 797 -0.26 36.20 -48.22
N CYS A 798 -1.26 35.36 -48.08
CA CYS A 798 -2.56 35.49 -48.75
C CYS A 798 -3.30 36.77 -48.38
N ASP A 799 -3.28 37.17 -47.08
CA ASP A 799 -3.89 38.42 -46.63
C ASP A 799 -3.16 39.63 -47.27
N SER A 800 -1.83 39.61 -47.27
CA SER A 800 -0.99 40.64 -47.93
C SER A 800 -1.30 40.78 -49.45
N ILE A 801 -1.45 39.65 -50.14
CA ILE A 801 -1.83 39.63 -51.58
C ILE A 801 -3.21 40.27 -51.74
N ARG A 802 -4.17 39.88 -50.94
CA ARG A 802 -5.55 40.37 -51.07
C ARG A 802 -5.66 41.85 -50.82
N ASP A 803 -4.88 42.37 -49.86
CA ASP A 803 -4.91 43.78 -49.46
C ASP A 803 -4.18 44.71 -50.43
N LYS A 804 -3.08 44.20 -51.07
CA LYS A 804 -2.23 44.99 -51.98
C LYS A 804 -2.65 44.92 -53.48
N ALA A 805 -3.37 43.89 -53.86
CA ALA A 805 -3.71 43.66 -55.26
C ALA A 805 -4.77 44.63 -55.79
N VAL A 806 -4.41 45.48 -56.75
CA VAL A 806 -5.25 46.48 -57.42
C VAL A 806 -6.09 45.89 -58.53
N ASN A 807 -5.66 44.75 -59.07
CA ASN A 807 -6.34 44.02 -60.15
C ASN A 807 -7.01 42.74 -59.66
N PRO A 808 -7.99 42.17 -60.39
CA PRO A 808 -8.53 40.86 -60.05
C PRO A 808 -7.40 39.84 -60.02
N CYS A 809 -7.30 39.08 -58.86
CA CYS A 809 -6.24 38.12 -58.73
C CYS A 809 -6.63 36.89 -57.87
N VAL A 810 -5.98 35.80 -58.19
CA VAL A 810 -5.98 34.52 -57.44
C VAL A 810 -4.53 34.18 -57.11
N ALA A 811 -4.29 33.77 -55.88
CA ALA A 811 -3.00 33.18 -55.53
C ALA A 811 -3.20 31.82 -54.87
N VAL A 812 -2.40 30.85 -55.30
CA VAL A 812 -2.33 29.48 -54.72
C VAL A 812 -0.92 29.25 -54.17
N LEU A 813 -0.80 29.22 -52.89
CA LEU A 813 0.47 29.09 -52.19
C LEU A 813 0.52 27.73 -51.45
N VAL A 814 1.59 26.98 -51.69
CA VAL A 814 1.83 25.71 -50.95
C VAL A 814 3.06 25.86 -50.07
N GLY A 815 2.93 25.50 -48.80
CA GLY A 815 4.02 25.48 -47.84
C GLY A 815 4.27 24.10 -47.31
N LYS A 816 5.55 23.72 -47.19
CA LYS A 816 6.00 22.46 -46.56
C LYS A 816 6.79 22.76 -45.30
N THR A 817 6.45 22.12 -44.20
CA THR A 817 7.28 21.95 -43.00
C THR A 817 7.68 20.48 -42.90
N ASP A 818 8.53 20.11 -41.91
CA ASP A 818 8.97 18.72 -41.71
C ASP A 818 7.83 17.73 -41.55
N ASP A 819 6.73 18.19 -40.96
CA ASP A 819 5.59 17.32 -40.57
C ASP A 819 4.33 17.49 -41.44
N LYS A 820 4.26 18.54 -42.27
CA LYS A 820 2.99 18.90 -42.92
C LYS A 820 3.16 19.71 -44.21
N ILE A 821 2.32 19.38 -45.21
CA ILE A 821 2.17 20.18 -46.42
C ILE A 821 0.81 20.86 -46.40
N THR A 822 0.81 22.17 -46.53
CA THR A 822 -0.42 23.00 -46.46
C THR A 822 -0.52 23.86 -47.71
N MET A 823 -1.71 23.90 -48.31
CA MET A 823 -2.06 24.77 -49.38
C MET A 823 -2.97 25.90 -48.85
N ALA A 824 -2.73 27.11 -49.26
CA ALA A 824 -3.57 28.27 -49.05
C ALA A 824 -3.98 28.90 -50.38
N VAL A 825 -5.25 29.22 -50.57
CA VAL A 825 -5.78 29.83 -51.76
C VAL A 825 -6.48 31.16 -51.36
N THR A 826 -6.13 32.24 -51.99
CA THR A 826 -6.82 33.53 -51.83
C THR A 826 -7.33 34.08 -53.12
N VAL A 827 -8.50 34.72 -53.06
CA VAL A 827 -9.19 35.35 -54.16
C VAL A 827 -9.59 36.76 -53.69
N ASN A 828 -9.07 37.80 -54.34
CA ASN A 828 -9.42 39.16 -53.96
C ASN A 828 -10.89 39.53 -54.36
N LYS A 829 -11.42 40.63 -53.84
CA LYS A 829 -12.82 41.04 -54.06
C LYS A 829 -13.17 41.19 -55.54
N LEU A 830 -12.28 41.77 -56.33
CA LEU A 830 -12.49 41.98 -57.76
C LEU A 830 -12.57 40.66 -58.56
N ALA A 831 -11.82 39.63 -58.17
CA ALA A 831 -11.91 38.30 -58.77
C ALA A 831 -13.12 37.50 -58.27
N GLN A 832 -13.60 37.74 -57.05
CA GLN A 832 -14.86 37.18 -56.58
C GLN A 832 -16.09 37.73 -57.33
N GLU A 833 -16.08 39.01 -57.69
CA GLU A 833 -17.12 39.64 -58.52
C GLU A 833 -17.21 39.02 -59.93
N LYS A 834 -16.12 38.40 -60.40
CA LYS A 834 -16.07 37.61 -61.67
C LYS A 834 -16.50 36.15 -61.50
N GLY A 835 -16.95 35.75 -60.28
CA GLY A 835 -17.48 34.40 -60.00
C GLY A 835 -16.53 33.44 -59.31
N LEU A 836 -15.26 33.82 -59.08
CA LEU A 836 -14.25 32.93 -58.47
C LEU A 836 -14.44 32.84 -56.93
N LYS A 837 -14.27 31.64 -56.37
CA LYS A 837 -14.36 31.39 -54.93
C LYS A 837 -13.19 30.51 -54.48
N ALA A 838 -12.42 30.98 -53.47
CA ALA A 838 -11.27 30.27 -52.95
C ALA A 838 -11.64 28.86 -52.41
N GLY A 839 -12.80 28.70 -51.77
CA GLY A 839 -13.29 27.41 -51.31
C GLY A 839 -13.52 26.37 -52.40
N ASN A 840 -13.91 26.81 -53.62
CA ASN A 840 -14.10 25.92 -54.76
C ASN A 840 -12.74 25.56 -55.37
N LEU A 841 -11.88 26.57 -55.55
CA LEU A 841 -10.51 26.37 -56.13
C LEU A 841 -9.70 25.41 -55.23
N VAL A 842 -9.69 25.61 -53.92
CA VAL A 842 -8.92 24.76 -53.01
C VAL A 842 -9.38 23.30 -53.02
N LYS A 843 -10.69 23.03 -53.20
CA LYS A 843 -11.23 21.67 -53.30
C LYS A 843 -10.74 20.95 -54.58
N GLU A 844 -10.81 21.60 -55.72
CA GLU A 844 -10.37 21.01 -57.02
C GLU A 844 -8.85 20.85 -57.07
N ILE A 845 -8.10 21.87 -56.66
CA ILE A 845 -6.61 21.83 -56.69
C ILE A 845 -6.05 20.85 -55.69
N SER A 846 -6.54 20.84 -54.42
CA SER A 846 -6.04 19.97 -53.41
C SER A 846 -6.31 18.48 -53.65
N ALA A 847 -7.40 18.17 -54.38
CA ALA A 847 -7.74 16.79 -54.76
C ALA A 847 -6.65 16.12 -55.63
N ILE A 848 -5.95 16.92 -56.48
CA ILE A 848 -4.84 16.40 -57.33
C ILE A 848 -3.70 15.87 -56.47
N ALA A 849 -3.38 16.55 -55.35
CA ALA A 849 -2.31 16.14 -54.46
C ALA A 849 -2.83 15.37 -53.21
N GLY A 850 -3.96 14.65 -53.35
CA GLY A 850 -4.51 13.78 -52.31
C GLY A 850 -5.00 14.52 -51.07
N GLY A 851 -5.27 15.82 -51.18
CA GLY A 851 -5.67 16.69 -50.10
C GLY A 851 -7.17 16.87 -49.91
N LYS A 852 -7.57 17.43 -48.78
CA LYS A 852 -8.95 17.89 -48.48
C LYS A 852 -8.88 19.26 -47.82
N GLY A 853 -9.67 20.17 -48.33
CA GLY A 853 -9.75 21.50 -47.78
C GLY A 853 -11.05 22.23 -48.04
N GLY A 854 -11.15 23.45 -47.56
CA GLY A 854 -12.29 24.33 -47.74
C GLY A 854 -12.04 25.67 -47.09
N GLY A 855 -13.00 26.56 -47.22
CA GLY A 855 -12.91 27.89 -46.65
C GLY A 855 -13.97 28.82 -47.19
N LYS A 856 -13.78 30.12 -46.97
CA LYS A 856 -14.62 31.18 -47.41
C LYS A 856 -14.40 31.54 -48.88
N PRO A 857 -15.25 32.38 -49.52
CA PRO A 857 -15.04 32.78 -50.92
C PRO A 857 -13.73 33.55 -51.18
N ASP A 858 -13.22 34.25 -50.17
CA ASP A 858 -11.99 35.05 -50.22
C ASP A 858 -10.72 34.30 -49.85
N PHE A 859 -10.85 33.29 -49.02
CA PHE A 859 -9.70 32.51 -48.45
C PHE A 859 -10.06 31.08 -48.10
N ALA A 860 -9.24 30.11 -48.48
CA ALA A 860 -9.42 28.70 -48.16
C ALA A 860 -8.07 28.00 -47.95
N MET A 861 -8.09 26.94 -47.17
CA MET A 861 -6.87 26.13 -46.93
C MET A 861 -7.16 24.64 -47.08
N ALA A 862 -6.12 23.88 -47.40
CA ALA A 862 -6.13 22.42 -47.46
C ALA A 862 -4.82 21.82 -46.95
N GLY A 863 -4.91 20.65 -46.35
CA GLY A 863 -3.74 19.79 -46.10
C GLY A 863 -3.52 18.87 -47.29
N LEU A 864 -2.29 18.76 -47.79
CA LEU A 864 -1.90 17.87 -48.88
C LEU A 864 -1.15 16.65 -48.36
N LYS A 865 -1.27 15.51 -49.07
CA LYS A 865 -0.65 14.23 -48.68
C LYS A 865 0.48 13.80 -49.63
N GLU A 866 0.40 14.16 -50.91
CA GLU A 866 1.29 13.68 -51.94
C GLU A 866 2.20 14.82 -52.44
N GLU A 867 3.43 14.88 -51.90
CA GLU A 867 4.42 15.91 -52.24
C GLU A 867 4.77 15.89 -53.73
N THR A 868 4.92 14.73 -54.33
CA THR A 868 5.29 14.53 -55.71
C THR A 868 4.29 15.09 -56.74
N LYS A 869 3.06 15.39 -56.26
CA LYS A 869 1.99 15.94 -57.11
C LYS A 869 1.75 17.44 -56.90
N ILE A 870 2.58 18.11 -56.11
CA ILE A 870 2.44 19.54 -55.85
C ILE A 870 2.59 20.34 -57.16
N ASP A 871 3.60 20.04 -57.97
CA ASP A 871 3.83 20.73 -59.23
C ASP A 871 2.71 20.50 -60.23
N GLU A 872 2.12 19.30 -60.28
CA GLU A 872 0.95 18.99 -61.10
C GLU A 872 -0.27 19.78 -60.62
N ALA A 873 -0.49 19.88 -59.31
CA ALA A 873 -1.57 20.65 -58.71
C ALA A 873 -1.44 22.14 -58.98
N LEU A 874 -0.22 22.69 -58.91
CA LEU A 874 0.03 24.10 -59.22
C LEU A 874 -0.10 24.40 -60.75
N ALA A 875 0.32 23.48 -61.60
CA ALA A 875 0.15 23.61 -63.06
C ALA A 875 -1.34 23.58 -63.50
N ALA A 876 -2.17 22.83 -62.75
CA ALA A 876 -3.60 22.74 -63.05
C ALA A 876 -4.39 23.99 -62.64
N VAL A 877 -3.83 24.93 -61.86
CA VAL A 877 -4.52 26.12 -61.32
C VAL A 877 -5.15 26.93 -62.45
N LYS A 878 -4.41 27.16 -63.54
CA LYS A 878 -4.89 27.93 -64.69
C LYS A 878 -6.19 27.35 -65.23
N GLY A 879 -6.19 26.09 -65.60
CA GLY A 879 -7.35 25.42 -66.22
C GLY A 879 -8.56 25.36 -65.28
N ILE A 880 -8.31 25.23 -63.97
CA ILE A 880 -9.39 25.24 -62.95
C ILE A 880 -9.98 26.62 -62.81
N VAL A 881 -9.18 27.69 -62.87
CA VAL A 881 -9.67 29.08 -62.84
C VAL A 881 -10.44 29.38 -64.11
N GLU A 882 -9.95 28.98 -65.33
CA GLU A 882 -10.67 29.11 -66.62
C GLU A 882 -12.05 28.45 -66.54
N LYS A 883 -12.12 27.24 -66.04
CA LYS A 883 -13.39 26.50 -65.90
C LYS A 883 -14.38 27.18 -64.95
N GLN A 884 -13.90 27.89 -63.91
CA GLN A 884 -14.78 28.61 -62.97
C GLN A 884 -15.20 30.00 -63.48
N LEU A 885 -14.50 30.59 -64.39
CA LEU A 885 -14.88 31.86 -65.09
C LEU A 885 -15.94 31.68 -66.16
N GLY A 886 -16.14 30.45 -66.70
CA GLY A 886 -17.09 30.06 -67.69
C GLY A 886 -16.45 30.04 -69.05
#